data_33b930713b097def0b7db56a3c85677d
#
_entry.id   33b930713b097def0b7db56a3c85677d
#
_cell.length_a   1.000
_cell.length_b   1.000
_cell.length_c   1.000
_cell.angle_alpha   90.00
_cell.angle_beta   90.00
_cell.angle_gamma   90.00
#
_symmetry.space_group_name_H-M   'P 1'
#
loop_
_entity.id
_entity.type
_entity.pdbx_description
1 polymer ?
#
loop_
_entity_poly.entity_id
_entity_poly.type
_entity_poly.pdbx_seq_one_letter_code
_entity_poly.pdbx_strand_id
1 'polypeptide(L)'
;MNSIIRLISYNKIHSFFTKSFLLNLMVLVIAFSSLIFAGTTGKISGKIIDKETNEPIVGANVVIGGTYYGAATDLDGYFYINNVTPGKYSVVVSAIGYHKVTVENVVVKIDLTTNLDVELTSEAITLGEVVVQATQPLVTKDLTSTSAIVSSEDIQMMPVENLNQVVNLQAGVVAGHFRGGRSGEVAYLIDGIPVNDVYNGSLSVTVENNAIRQLEVISGTFNAEYGSALSGVVNIVTKEGSSKLEGYAAAYVGNYFTQHSDIFYNLNKVNLDGPKDLQFNLSGPTKVLDGLTFFINGRYFKDDGYFYGKRYFNVWDRAPIIPDQSHPEFFIINNTGDSAYVAMNPEENKSFSGKLTYGIQQWKFSYSFFWDDHENRYYNHSYRLAPDGLMTHYRTNYVHNLQISFFPTQNVFATLKYSHNNNNYKGYLYPDEYDPRYVDPNNSTTISDYTFRYGGNEVDRYDRFTKSNLVLFAIESQVSKEHKVKFGAEGRFHQLYNHWKTIRNQTESEGTWTVGYTEVGTQFHTLYDRRPFELAAYLQDKMEYDIMIINAGVRFDYFNSNTTVPVDIRNPLDNENFPGAFQTRKAEAEWQISPRFGVSFPISDQGAIHFSYGHFFQIPSFENLYVNVDYNIDQTSGLNNYVGNPELKAQKTVKYELGLQQVIFPNVSLDASVYYSDIRNLLGIQILETYEGFLFGRYINRDYGNVKGLIITLEKRYSDFFSAKIDYTYQVARGNASDPLQNFYNNQSDPPVEETKKVVPLNWDQTSTLNVIATVGDPRDWTVGIIFSYGSGTPYTEDARYTKGLRFENNGTKPSTINLDLKATKNFNFFGLDFNTYLMIYNIFDIKNEYGVSASTGRAGQDLTAEEYTGVIYGLNTKQEYLLNPQDYSAPRQIRIGFGVGF
;
A
#
# COMPACT_ATOMS: atom_id res chain seq x y z
N MET A 1 46.96 28.43 28.09
CA MET A 1 47.46 28.58 26.68
C MET A 1 47.59 27.22 25.95
N ASN A 2 47.95 26.14 26.63
CA ASN A 2 48.04 24.79 25.99
C ASN A 2 46.73 24.10 25.62
N SER A 3 45.59 24.48 26.21
CA SER A 3 44.27 23.89 25.92
C SER A 3 43.63 24.49 24.66
N ILE A 4 43.91 25.73 24.33
CA ILE A 4 43.36 26.44 23.15
C ILE A 4 44.09 25.98 21.88
N ILE A 5 45.36 25.67 21.94
CA ILE A 5 46.16 25.18 20.81
C ILE A 5 45.73 23.76 20.40
N ARG A 6 45.30 22.91 21.34
CA ARG A 6 44.77 21.56 21.03
C ARG A 6 43.37 21.62 20.36
N LEU A 7 42.49 22.56 20.72
CA LEU A 7 41.18 22.70 20.08
C LEU A 7 41.26 23.24 18.65
N ILE A 8 42.21 24.15 18.39
CA ILE A 8 42.40 24.75 17.06
C ILE A 8 43.05 23.75 16.10
N SER A 9 43.93 22.87 16.56
CA SER A 9 44.52 21.82 15.73
C SER A 9 43.50 20.70 15.39
N TYR A 10 42.63 20.33 16.31
CA TYR A 10 41.62 19.29 16.10
C TYR A 10 40.55 19.70 15.07
N ASN A 11 40.07 20.95 15.13
CA ASN A 11 39.11 21.46 14.17
C ASN A 11 39.69 21.69 12.75
N LYS A 12 40.96 22.02 12.62
CA LYS A 12 41.64 22.14 11.31
C LYS A 12 41.90 20.77 10.66
N ILE A 13 42.27 19.77 11.46
CA ILE A 13 42.50 18.41 10.96
C ILE A 13 41.17 17.78 10.53
N HIS A 14 40.09 17.95 11.29
CA HIS A 14 38.77 17.42 10.95
C HIS A 14 38.19 18.11 9.69
N SER A 15 38.34 19.43 9.54
CA SER A 15 37.95 20.18 8.36
C SER A 15 38.78 19.82 7.11
N PHE A 16 40.05 19.47 7.27
CA PHE A 16 40.91 19.04 6.16
C PHE A 16 40.56 17.62 5.69
N PHE A 17 40.30 16.69 6.61
CA PHE A 17 39.87 15.32 6.28
C PHE A 17 38.47 15.29 5.67
N THR A 18 37.51 16.09 6.12
CA THR A 18 36.19 16.16 5.54
C THR A 18 36.21 16.81 4.15
N LYS A 19 37.02 17.85 3.94
CA LYS A 19 37.17 18.47 2.60
C LYS A 19 37.90 17.58 1.61
N SER A 20 38.94 16.88 2.05
CA SER A 20 39.68 15.92 1.22
C SER A 20 38.82 14.67 0.93
N PHE A 21 38.02 14.19 1.88
CA PHE A 21 37.08 13.10 1.69
C PHE A 21 35.97 13.49 0.70
N LEU A 22 35.38 14.69 0.84
CA LEU A 22 34.38 15.21 -0.09
C LEU A 22 34.95 15.45 -1.49
N LEU A 23 36.17 15.94 -1.60
CA LEU A 23 36.85 16.11 -2.87
C LEU A 23 37.18 14.78 -3.55
N ASN A 24 37.67 13.79 -2.77
CA ASN A 24 37.92 12.45 -3.28
C ASN A 24 36.62 11.71 -3.62
N LEU A 25 35.54 11.89 -2.85
CA LEU A 25 34.20 11.38 -3.17
C LEU A 25 33.65 12.04 -4.45
N MET A 26 33.86 13.35 -4.62
CA MET A 26 33.46 14.07 -5.83
C MET A 26 34.28 13.65 -7.06
N VAL A 27 35.57 13.41 -6.90
CA VAL A 27 36.45 12.87 -7.97
C VAL A 27 36.10 11.41 -8.28
N LEU A 28 35.76 10.60 -7.27
CA LEU A 28 35.26 9.23 -7.45
C LEU A 28 33.92 9.24 -8.20
N VAL A 29 32.99 10.12 -7.82
CA VAL A 29 31.70 10.30 -8.50
C VAL A 29 31.92 10.76 -9.95
N ILE A 30 32.86 11.65 -10.23
CA ILE A 30 33.19 12.10 -11.60
C ILE A 30 33.90 10.98 -12.39
N ALA A 31 34.77 10.18 -11.75
CA ALA A 31 35.47 9.08 -12.42
C ALA A 31 34.55 7.87 -12.70
N PHE A 32 33.48 7.68 -11.92
CA PHE A 32 32.44 6.67 -12.15
C PHE A 32 31.27 7.17 -13.01
N SER A 33 31.28 8.39 -13.51
CA SER A 33 30.19 8.97 -14.32
C SER A 33 29.99 8.34 -15.70
N SER A 34 30.67 7.25 -16.02
CA SER A 34 30.56 6.55 -17.30
C SER A 34 29.64 5.32 -17.31
N LEU A 35 28.92 5.03 -16.23
CA LEU A 35 27.99 3.88 -16.17
C LEU A 35 26.75 4.22 -15.30
N ILE A 36 25.49 4.12 -15.82
CA ILE A 36 24.45 3.11 -15.62
C ILE A 36 23.08 3.45 -14.98
N PHE A 37 21.88 2.74 -15.06
CA PHE A 37 20.51 3.25 -14.92
C PHE A 37 19.39 2.32 -14.41
N ALA A 38 18.29 2.82 -13.79
CA ALA A 38 17.08 2.10 -13.41
C ALA A 38 15.79 2.67 -14.04
N GLY A 39 14.78 1.82 -14.32
CA GLY A 39 13.64 2.10 -15.14
C GLY A 39 12.27 2.13 -14.47
N THR A 40 11.41 3.05 -14.94
CA THR A 40 9.93 3.08 -14.82
C THR A 40 9.33 3.14 -16.23
N THR A 41 10.02 2.60 -17.18
CA THR A 41 9.81 2.78 -18.62
C THR A 41 9.86 1.44 -19.32
N GLY A 42 9.35 1.38 -20.54
CA GLY A 42 9.48 0.21 -21.41
C GLY A 42 10.49 0.45 -22.52
N LYS A 43 10.64 -0.56 -23.36
CA LYS A 43 11.52 -0.57 -24.53
C LYS A 43 10.69 -0.92 -25.76
N ILE A 44 10.97 -0.26 -26.90
CA ILE A 44 10.54 -0.70 -28.22
C ILE A 44 11.78 -1.21 -28.96
N SER A 45 11.73 -2.40 -29.50
CA SER A 45 12.79 -2.94 -30.36
C SER A 45 12.19 -3.71 -31.51
N GLY A 46 12.94 -3.88 -32.59
CA GLY A 46 12.48 -4.64 -33.72
C GLY A 46 13.48 -4.60 -34.86
N LYS A 47 13.09 -5.19 -35.99
CA LYS A 47 13.88 -5.26 -37.20
C LYS A 47 13.13 -4.59 -38.35
N ILE A 48 13.85 -3.82 -39.13
CA ILE A 48 13.32 -3.20 -40.35
C ILE A 48 13.95 -3.90 -41.58
N ILE A 49 13.10 -4.44 -42.43
CA ILE A 49 13.52 -5.18 -43.63
C ILE A 49 12.82 -4.64 -44.88
N ASP A 50 13.45 -4.87 -45.99
CA ASP A 50 12.82 -4.66 -47.30
C ASP A 50 11.80 -5.81 -47.56
N LYS A 51 10.58 -5.42 -47.93
CA LYS A 51 9.46 -6.36 -48.11
C LYS A 51 9.67 -7.32 -49.29
N GLU A 52 10.45 -6.92 -50.33
CA GLU A 52 10.64 -7.73 -51.54
C GLU A 52 11.88 -8.63 -51.43
N THR A 53 12.95 -8.10 -50.84
CA THR A 53 14.24 -8.78 -50.75
C THR A 53 14.47 -9.50 -49.41
N ASN A 54 13.71 -9.20 -48.39
CA ASN A 54 13.93 -9.60 -46.98
C ASN A 54 15.31 -9.17 -46.44
N GLU A 55 16.00 -8.22 -47.08
CA GLU A 55 17.28 -7.72 -46.61
C GLU A 55 17.08 -6.65 -45.53
N PRO A 56 18.01 -6.56 -44.53
CA PRO A 56 17.94 -5.53 -43.48
C PRO A 56 18.13 -4.12 -44.06
N ILE A 57 17.31 -3.17 -43.62
CA ILE A 57 17.45 -1.78 -44.00
C ILE A 57 18.29 -1.03 -42.95
N VAL A 58 19.50 -0.66 -43.33
CA VAL A 58 20.45 0.05 -42.46
C VAL A 58 20.13 1.56 -42.45
N GLY A 59 20.18 2.17 -41.27
CA GLY A 59 19.98 3.60 -41.09
C GLY A 59 18.51 4.04 -41.25
N ALA A 60 17.54 3.13 -41.25
CA ALA A 60 16.13 3.49 -41.20
C ALA A 60 15.81 4.25 -39.90
N ASN A 61 15.13 5.36 -40.04
CA ASN A 61 14.75 6.21 -38.89
C ASN A 61 13.41 5.75 -38.30
N VAL A 62 13.43 5.39 -37.04
CA VAL A 62 12.23 4.97 -36.27
C VAL A 62 11.95 5.99 -35.17
N VAL A 63 10.81 6.68 -35.23
CA VAL A 63 10.48 7.80 -34.33
C VAL A 63 9.10 7.57 -33.69
N ILE A 64 8.99 7.82 -32.39
CA ILE A 64 7.71 7.81 -31.70
C ILE A 64 7.01 9.16 -31.94
N GLY A 65 5.86 9.13 -32.59
CA GLY A 65 5.09 10.31 -32.96
C GLY A 65 4.76 11.20 -31.76
N GLY A 66 4.99 12.53 -31.93
CA GLY A 66 4.74 13.50 -30.87
C GLY A 66 5.76 13.52 -29.74
N THR A 67 6.87 12.80 -29.88
CA THR A 67 7.94 12.74 -28.87
C THR A 67 9.31 12.99 -29.49
N TYR A 68 10.35 13.08 -28.65
CA TYR A 68 11.76 13.15 -29.08
C TYR A 68 12.44 11.78 -29.13
N TYR A 69 11.68 10.70 -28.86
CA TYR A 69 12.23 9.35 -28.84
C TYR A 69 12.32 8.78 -30.25
N GLY A 70 13.50 8.31 -30.61
CA GLY A 70 13.74 7.65 -31.88
C GLY A 70 15.07 6.91 -31.90
N ALA A 71 15.25 6.06 -32.89
CA ALA A 71 16.48 5.32 -33.14
C ALA A 71 16.67 5.11 -34.63
N ALA A 72 17.92 4.92 -35.07
CA ALA A 72 18.24 4.45 -36.39
C ALA A 72 18.57 2.97 -36.34
N THR A 73 18.24 2.19 -37.38
CA THR A 73 18.61 0.77 -37.49
C THR A 73 20.11 0.58 -37.69
N ASP A 74 20.66 -0.47 -37.08
CA ASP A 74 22.03 -0.91 -37.21
C ASP A 74 22.30 -1.65 -38.54
N LEU A 75 23.51 -2.24 -38.70
CA LEU A 75 23.93 -2.94 -39.91
C LEU A 75 23.08 -4.21 -40.20
N ASP A 76 22.46 -4.80 -39.18
CA ASP A 76 21.60 -5.97 -39.30
C ASP A 76 20.11 -5.58 -39.35
N GLY A 77 19.80 -4.27 -39.44
CA GLY A 77 18.44 -3.73 -39.49
C GLY A 77 17.71 -3.65 -38.14
N TYR A 78 18.38 -3.89 -37.01
CA TYR A 78 17.77 -3.81 -35.68
C TYR A 78 17.77 -2.37 -35.17
N PHE A 79 16.72 -2.02 -34.39
CA PHE A 79 16.64 -0.76 -33.66
C PHE A 79 16.18 -0.98 -32.21
N TYR A 80 16.56 -0.05 -31.32
CA TYR A 80 16.20 -0.07 -29.92
C TYR A 80 15.82 1.35 -29.48
N ILE A 81 14.59 1.56 -29.00
CA ILE A 81 14.15 2.78 -28.35
C ILE A 81 13.91 2.44 -26.88
N ASN A 82 14.89 2.77 -26.04
CA ASN A 82 14.84 2.50 -24.61
C ASN A 82 14.12 3.64 -23.88
N ASN A 83 13.66 3.35 -22.65
CA ASN A 83 13.11 4.33 -21.70
C ASN A 83 11.88 5.09 -22.19
N VAL A 84 11.04 4.41 -22.95
CA VAL A 84 9.75 4.94 -23.38
C VAL A 84 8.78 4.87 -22.22
N THR A 85 8.16 6.00 -21.87
CA THR A 85 7.10 6.03 -20.84
C THR A 85 5.98 5.08 -21.24
N PRO A 86 5.43 4.26 -20.33
CA PRO A 86 4.32 3.36 -20.65
C PRO A 86 3.13 4.11 -21.27
N GLY A 87 2.52 3.52 -22.29
CA GLY A 87 1.39 4.15 -22.99
C GLY A 87 1.18 3.60 -24.39
N LYS A 88 0.24 4.18 -25.12
CA LYS A 88 -0.04 3.88 -26.53
C LYS A 88 0.55 4.95 -27.42
N TYR A 89 1.28 4.53 -28.45
CA TYR A 89 2.01 5.42 -29.33
C TYR A 89 1.77 5.12 -30.80
N SER A 90 2.00 6.12 -31.64
CA SER A 90 2.19 5.97 -33.07
C SER A 90 3.68 5.97 -33.36
N VAL A 91 4.21 4.95 -34.01
CA VAL A 91 5.62 4.82 -34.38
C VAL A 91 5.74 5.01 -35.88
N VAL A 92 6.62 5.93 -36.27
CA VAL A 92 6.87 6.30 -37.67
C VAL A 92 8.20 5.73 -38.08
N VAL A 93 8.19 4.93 -39.15
CA VAL A 93 9.39 4.32 -39.73
C VAL A 93 9.60 4.92 -41.13
N SER A 94 10.85 5.41 -41.42
CA SER A 94 11.20 5.99 -42.70
C SER A 94 12.64 5.67 -43.08
N ALA A 95 12.88 5.41 -44.35
CA ALA A 95 14.22 5.21 -44.93
C ALA A 95 14.28 5.84 -46.33
N ILE A 96 15.44 6.25 -46.74
CA ILE A 96 15.64 6.84 -48.07
C ILE A 96 15.35 5.80 -49.16
N GLY A 97 14.47 6.13 -50.11
CA GLY A 97 14.05 5.21 -51.18
C GLY A 97 12.90 4.27 -50.79
N TYR A 98 12.29 4.41 -49.61
CA TYR A 98 11.16 3.63 -49.12
C TYR A 98 9.97 4.48 -48.70
N HIS A 99 8.78 3.95 -48.90
CA HIS A 99 7.57 4.56 -48.38
C HIS A 99 7.58 4.60 -46.83
N LYS A 100 7.13 5.73 -46.29
CA LYS A 100 6.96 5.94 -44.87
C LYS A 100 5.84 5.04 -44.35
N VAL A 101 6.12 4.32 -43.27
CA VAL A 101 5.13 3.46 -42.56
C VAL A 101 4.86 4.07 -41.19
N THR A 102 3.57 4.26 -40.86
CA THR A 102 3.12 4.67 -39.52
C THR A 102 2.40 3.51 -38.88
N VAL A 103 2.93 3.02 -37.77
CA VAL A 103 2.32 1.95 -36.96
C VAL A 103 1.63 2.58 -35.77
N GLU A 104 0.29 2.49 -35.75
CA GLU A 104 -0.55 3.01 -34.69
C GLU A 104 -0.80 1.99 -33.56
N ASN A 105 -1.19 2.47 -32.37
CA ASN A 105 -1.53 1.65 -31.21
C ASN A 105 -0.39 0.75 -30.69
N VAL A 106 0.87 1.18 -30.84
CA VAL A 106 2.02 0.51 -30.25
C VAL A 106 1.96 0.71 -28.73
N VAL A 107 1.71 -0.36 -27.98
CA VAL A 107 1.58 -0.31 -26.53
C VAL A 107 2.91 -0.60 -25.88
N VAL A 108 3.40 0.35 -25.10
CA VAL A 108 4.60 0.21 -24.28
C VAL A 108 4.17 -0.03 -22.83
N LYS A 109 4.71 -1.09 -22.23
CA LYS A 109 4.47 -1.48 -20.83
C LYS A 109 5.76 -1.30 -20.04
N ILE A 110 5.62 -1.07 -18.74
CA ILE A 110 6.75 -0.91 -17.81
C ILE A 110 7.63 -2.16 -17.79
N ASP A 111 8.95 -1.99 -17.75
CA ASP A 111 9.99 -3.03 -17.70
C ASP A 111 9.96 -4.10 -18.82
N LEU A 112 9.04 -3.98 -19.78
CA LEU A 112 8.85 -4.92 -20.87
C LEU A 112 9.34 -4.37 -22.19
N THR A 113 9.70 -5.29 -23.12
CA THR A 113 10.09 -4.99 -24.48
C THR A 113 8.91 -5.18 -25.43
N THR A 114 8.54 -4.12 -26.15
CA THR A 114 7.55 -4.17 -27.22
C THR A 114 8.28 -4.44 -28.52
N ASN A 115 8.07 -5.62 -29.10
CA ASN A 115 8.65 -5.97 -30.41
C ASN A 115 7.83 -5.37 -31.54
N LEU A 116 8.51 -4.68 -32.45
CA LEU A 116 7.92 -3.97 -33.58
C LEU A 116 8.76 -4.21 -34.86
N ASP A 117 8.51 -5.32 -35.53
CA ASP A 117 9.11 -5.58 -36.83
C ASP A 117 8.30 -4.93 -37.92
N VAL A 118 8.99 -4.22 -38.87
CA VAL A 118 8.32 -3.47 -39.93
C VAL A 118 9.00 -3.78 -41.27
N GLU A 119 8.16 -4.08 -42.28
CA GLU A 119 8.56 -4.22 -43.67
C GLU A 119 8.32 -2.92 -44.43
N LEU A 120 9.34 -2.37 -45.07
CA LEU A 120 9.20 -1.21 -45.91
C LEU A 120 9.15 -1.61 -47.39
N THR A 121 8.29 -0.94 -48.15
CA THR A 121 8.15 -1.10 -49.60
C THR A 121 8.91 -0.01 -50.31
N SER A 122 9.66 -0.34 -51.38
CA SER A 122 10.43 0.60 -52.17
C SER A 122 9.55 1.68 -52.86
N GLU A 123 9.98 2.93 -52.93
CA GLU A 123 9.29 4.08 -53.56
C GLU A 123 9.05 3.89 -55.07
N ALA A 124 9.68 2.88 -55.71
CA ALA A 124 9.42 2.59 -57.12
C ALA A 124 7.94 2.17 -57.41
N ILE A 125 7.18 1.86 -56.37
CA ILE A 125 5.76 1.51 -56.41
C ILE A 125 5.00 2.71 -55.84
N THR A 126 4.17 3.37 -56.59
CA THR A 126 3.38 4.54 -56.21
C THR A 126 2.31 4.20 -55.18
N LEU A 127 2.67 4.21 -53.89
CA LEU A 127 1.77 4.12 -52.74
C LEU A 127 2.00 5.33 -51.84
N GLY A 128 0.93 5.88 -51.27
CA GLY A 128 1.03 6.92 -50.23
C GLY A 128 1.52 6.38 -48.89
N GLU A 129 1.46 7.18 -47.85
CA GLU A 129 1.77 6.76 -46.47
C GLU A 129 0.98 5.49 -46.11
N VAL A 130 1.66 4.46 -45.60
CA VAL A 130 1.03 3.21 -45.15
C VAL A 130 0.79 3.30 -43.66
N VAL A 131 -0.47 3.22 -43.22
CA VAL A 131 -0.84 3.17 -41.81
C VAL A 131 -1.21 1.74 -41.44
N VAL A 132 -0.54 1.18 -40.42
CA VAL A 132 -0.73 -0.18 -39.93
C VAL A 132 -1.10 -0.13 -38.43
N GLN A 133 -1.99 -1.01 -38.01
CA GLN A 133 -2.34 -1.17 -36.60
C GLN A 133 -1.44 -2.20 -35.95
N ALA A 134 -0.80 -1.86 -34.81
CA ALA A 134 -0.03 -2.83 -34.05
C ALA A 134 -0.92 -3.90 -33.42
N THR A 135 -0.54 -5.15 -33.58
CA THR A 135 -1.17 -6.28 -32.90
C THR A 135 -0.43 -6.52 -31.59
N GLN A 136 -1.11 -6.34 -30.47
CA GLN A 136 -0.52 -6.58 -29.17
C GLN A 136 -0.47 -8.10 -28.87
N PRO A 137 0.71 -8.70 -28.56
CA PRO A 137 0.81 -10.11 -28.18
C PRO A 137 -0.01 -10.39 -26.91
N LEU A 138 -0.67 -11.56 -26.85
CA LEU A 138 -1.40 -12.02 -25.66
C LEU A 138 -0.45 -12.54 -24.57
N VAL A 139 0.65 -13.17 -25.00
CA VAL A 139 1.70 -13.67 -24.11
C VAL A 139 2.87 -12.71 -24.10
N THR A 140 3.35 -12.40 -22.91
CA THR A 140 4.51 -11.54 -22.71
C THR A 140 5.75 -12.40 -22.52
N LYS A 141 6.53 -12.58 -23.59
CA LYS A 141 7.66 -13.53 -23.64
C LYS A 141 8.79 -13.18 -22.66
N ASP A 142 8.96 -11.91 -22.33
CA ASP A 142 10.03 -11.40 -21.47
C ASP A 142 9.62 -11.25 -19.98
N LEU A 143 8.47 -11.79 -19.61
CA LEU A 143 8.01 -11.84 -18.23
C LEU A 143 8.71 -12.99 -17.48
N THR A 144 9.61 -12.65 -16.56
CA THR A 144 10.37 -13.64 -15.77
C THR A 144 9.75 -13.94 -14.40
N SER A 145 8.62 -13.29 -14.06
CA SER A 145 7.84 -13.50 -12.82
C SER A 145 6.40 -13.02 -13.00
N THR A 146 5.49 -13.46 -12.14
CA THR A 146 4.08 -13.02 -12.21
C THR A 146 3.94 -11.54 -11.84
N SER A 147 3.45 -10.73 -12.78
CA SER A 147 3.01 -9.37 -12.56
C SER A 147 1.68 -9.10 -13.29
N ALA A 148 0.84 -8.26 -12.71
CA ALA A 148 -0.38 -7.76 -13.32
C ALA A 148 -0.22 -6.29 -13.70
N ILE A 149 -0.51 -5.96 -14.95
CA ILE A 149 -0.45 -4.60 -15.46
C ILE A 149 -1.86 -4.13 -15.77
N VAL A 150 -2.30 -3.06 -15.11
CA VAL A 150 -3.64 -2.48 -15.25
C VAL A 150 -3.51 -1.09 -15.87
N SER A 151 -4.17 -0.85 -16.98
CA SER A 151 -4.13 0.45 -17.67
C SER A 151 -5.13 1.45 -17.06
N SER A 152 -4.95 2.74 -17.38
CA SER A 152 -5.92 3.80 -17.04
C SER A 152 -7.32 3.49 -17.57
N GLU A 153 -7.41 2.93 -18.77
CA GLU A 153 -8.67 2.59 -19.43
C GLU A 153 -9.39 1.44 -18.70
N ASP A 154 -8.64 0.42 -18.28
CA ASP A 154 -9.21 -0.70 -17.51
C ASP A 154 -9.77 -0.21 -16.18
N ILE A 155 -9.02 0.63 -15.44
CA ILE A 155 -9.46 1.21 -14.17
C ILE A 155 -10.77 2.01 -14.35
N GLN A 156 -10.88 2.79 -15.43
CA GLN A 156 -12.06 3.61 -15.68
C GLN A 156 -13.33 2.78 -15.96
N MET A 157 -13.18 1.60 -16.53
CA MET A 157 -14.31 0.70 -16.82
C MET A 157 -14.79 -0.09 -15.60
N MET A 158 -13.93 -0.26 -14.59
CA MET A 158 -14.25 -1.02 -13.38
C MET A 158 -15.10 -0.19 -12.39
N PRO A 159 -16.00 -0.82 -11.61
CA PRO A 159 -16.65 -0.21 -10.45
C PRO A 159 -15.71 -0.16 -9.25
N VAL A 160 -14.66 0.67 -9.32
CA VAL A 160 -13.65 0.84 -8.26
C VAL A 160 -13.52 2.30 -7.88
N GLU A 161 -13.37 2.57 -6.59
CA GLU A 161 -13.26 3.90 -6.01
C GLU A 161 -11.81 4.39 -5.93
N ASN A 162 -10.92 3.51 -5.49
CA ASN A 162 -9.55 3.85 -5.13
C ASN A 162 -8.55 2.77 -5.55
N LEU A 163 -7.28 3.13 -5.47
CA LEU A 163 -6.15 2.26 -5.83
C LEU A 163 -6.18 0.90 -5.09
N ASN A 164 -6.50 0.89 -3.80
CA ASN A 164 -6.48 -0.35 -3.02
C ASN A 164 -7.50 -1.38 -3.52
N GLN A 165 -8.67 -0.92 -4.00
CA GLN A 165 -9.64 -1.82 -4.61
C GLN A 165 -9.10 -2.44 -5.91
N VAL A 166 -8.41 -1.65 -6.76
CA VAL A 166 -7.76 -2.17 -7.98
C VAL A 166 -6.69 -3.20 -7.64
N VAL A 167 -5.85 -2.93 -6.63
CA VAL A 167 -4.79 -3.83 -6.18
C VAL A 167 -5.37 -5.14 -5.62
N ASN A 168 -6.41 -5.06 -4.80
CA ASN A 168 -7.06 -6.24 -4.18
C ASN A 168 -7.77 -7.17 -5.18
N LEU A 169 -8.06 -6.68 -6.38
CA LEU A 169 -8.62 -7.51 -7.46
C LEU A 169 -7.56 -8.35 -8.20
N GLN A 170 -6.27 -8.07 -7.97
CA GLN A 170 -5.21 -8.79 -8.69
C GLN A 170 -4.95 -10.18 -8.09
N ALA A 171 -4.57 -11.10 -8.95
CA ALA A 171 -4.29 -12.49 -8.59
C ALA A 171 -3.21 -12.58 -7.50
N GLY A 172 -3.46 -13.38 -6.46
CA GLY A 172 -2.55 -13.54 -5.31
C GLY A 172 -2.60 -12.42 -4.29
N VAL A 173 -3.58 -11.51 -4.36
CA VAL A 173 -3.79 -10.45 -3.37
C VAL A 173 -5.11 -10.69 -2.63
N VAL A 174 -5.08 -10.69 -1.31
CA VAL A 174 -6.24 -10.86 -0.42
C VAL A 174 -6.19 -9.81 0.67
N ALA A 175 -7.10 -8.84 0.65
CA ALA A 175 -7.21 -7.78 1.66
C ALA A 175 -5.86 -7.07 1.97
N GLY A 176 -5.05 -6.77 0.95
CA GLY A 176 -3.73 -6.16 1.09
C GLY A 176 -2.60 -7.14 1.43
N HIS A 177 -2.88 -8.41 1.59
CA HIS A 177 -1.89 -9.48 1.77
C HIS A 177 -1.49 -10.07 0.42
N PHE A 178 -0.23 -9.92 0.05
CA PHE A 178 0.28 -10.43 -1.22
C PHE A 178 0.85 -11.84 -1.02
N ARG A 179 0.26 -12.83 -1.71
CA ARG A 179 0.66 -14.24 -1.61
C ARG A 179 0.87 -14.69 -0.16
N GLY A 180 -0.08 -14.34 0.72
CA GLY A 180 -0.08 -14.73 2.12
C GLY A 180 0.98 -14.05 3.02
N GLY A 181 1.68 -13.02 2.54
CA GLY A 181 2.54 -12.18 3.37
C GLY A 181 1.75 -11.31 4.35
N ARG A 182 2.40 -10.73 5.36
CA ARG A 182 1.78 -9.77 6.29
C ARG A 182 1.47 -8.45 5.61
N SER A 183 0.49 -7.70 6.10
CA SER A 183 0.29 -6.30 5.71
C SER A 183 1.52 -5.46 6.10
N GLY A 184 1.86 -4.43 5.29
CA GLY A 184 3.09 -3.64 5.49
C GLY A 184 4.35 -4.23 4.82
N GLU A 185 4.27 -5.44 4.22
CA GLU A 185 5.37 -6.08 3.50
C GLU A 185 5.44 -5.70 2.00
N VAL A 186 4.59 -4.79 1.56
CA VAL A 186 4.45 -4.35 0.18
C VAL A 186 5.17 -3.02 -0.03
N ALA A 187 6.01 -2.93 -1.05
CA ALA A 187 6.55 -1.64 -1.47
C ALA A 187 5.59 -0.93 -2.43
N TYR A 188 5.21 0.29 -2.10
CA TYR A 188 4.45 1.18 -2.96
C TYR A 188 5.40 2.21 -3.59
N LEU A 189 5.35 2.34 -4.91
CA LEU A 189 6.17 3.28 -5.65
C LEU A 189 5.29 4.20 -6.50
N ILE A 190 5.65 5.48 -6.56
CA ILE A 190 5.09 6.44 -7.51
C ILE A 190 6.22 6.86 -8.45
N ASP A 191 6.06 6.61 -9.75
CA ASP A 191 7.07 6.84 -10.77
C ASP A 191 8.45 6.22 -10.38
N GLY A 192 8.41 5.01 -9.75
CA GLY A 192 9.58 4.27 -9.28
C GLY A 192 10.28 4.87 -8.05
N ILE A 193 9.60 5.72 -7.30
CA ILE A 193 10.07 6.29 -6.03
C ILE A 193 9.25 5.67 -4.90
N PRO A 194 9.87 5.01 -3.91
CA PRO A 194 9.17 4.46 -2.76
C PRO A 194 8.46 5.53 -1.93
N VAL A 195 7.19 5.28 -1.61
CA VAL A 195 6.31 6.21 -0.88
C VAL A 195 5.61 5.54 0.30
N ASN A 196 6.20 4.50 0.88
CA ASN A 196 5.69 3.92 2.10
C ASN A 196 5.95 4.84 3.31
N ASP A 197 5.01 4.92 4.25
CA ASP A 197 5.27 5.43 5.59
C ASP A 197 6.11 4.39 6.35
N VAL A 198 7.36 4.72 6.63
CA VAL A 198 8.29 3.81 7.31
C VAL A 198 7.90 3.54 8.76
N TYR A 199 6.96 4.31 9.33
CA TYR A 199 6.43 4.07 10.66
C TYR A 199 5.70 2.72 10.73
N ASN A 200 4.81 2.43 9.78
CA ASN A 200 3.96 1.24 9.78
C ASN A 200 3.90 0.47 8.44
N GLY A 201 4.64 0.90 7.43
CA GLY A 201 4.69 0.26 6.11
C GLY A 201 3.53 0.58 5.16
N SER A 202 2.55 1.40 5.57
CA SER A 202 1.41 1.76 4.72
C SER A 202 1.77 2.72 3.58
N LEU A 203 0.87 2.88 2.61
CA LEU A 203 0.99 3.92 1.58
C LEU A 203 0.90 5.32 2.23
N SER A 204 1.88 6.18 1.96
CA SER A 204 2.01 7.48 2.62
C SER A 204 1.13 8.58 2.04
N VAL A 205 0.81 8.54 0.75
CA VAL A 205 0.03 9.58 0.06
C VAL A 205 -0.97 8.95 -0.89
N THR A 206 -2.16 9.51 -0.96
CA THR A 206 -3.21 9.03 -1.87
C THR A 206 -2.86 9.38 -3.32
N VAL A 207 -2.97 8.40 -4.22
CA VAL A 207 -2.91 8.60 -5.68
C VAL A 207 -4.27 8.28 -6.26
N GLU A 208 -4.91 9.28 -6.84
CA GLU A 208 -6.23 9.13 -7.42
C GLU A 208 -6.22 8.29 -8.71
N ASN A 209 -7.22 7.45 -8.91
CA ASN A 209 -7.32 6.56 -10.06
C ASN A 209 -7.24 7.32 -11.41
N ASN A 210 -7.76 8.55 -11.48
CA ASN A 210 -7.73 9.39 -12.68
C ASN A 210 -6.36 10.02 -12.95
N ALA A 211 -5.43 10.00 -11.98
CA ALA A 211 -4.03 10.42 -12.15
C ALA A 211 -3.11 9.26 -12.59
N ILE A 212 -3.59 8.03 -12.55
CA ILE A 212 -2.81 6.83 -12.90
C ILE A 212 -2.82 6.65 -14.42
N ARG A 213 -1.65 6.46 -15.03
CA ARG A 213 -1.46 6.02 -16.41
C ARG A 213 -1.43 4.50 -16.50
N GLN A 214 -0.65 3.89 -15.62
CA GLN A 214 -0.49 2.43 -15.54
C GLN A 214 -0.18 2.03 -14.10
N LEU A 215 -0.76 0.93 -13.67
CA LEU A 215 -0.49 0.28 -12.40
C LEU A 215 0.15 -1.07 -12.68
N GLU A 216 1.29 -1.35 -12.07
CA GLU A 216 1.91 -2.65 -12.07
C GLU A 216 1.87 -3.23 -10.66
N VAL A 217 1.33 -4.44 -10.54
CA VAL A 217 1.23 -5.19 -9.27
C VAL A 217 2.05 -6.47 -9.41
N ILE A 218 3.23 -6.48 -8.78
CA ILE A 218 4.13 -7.63 -8.79
C ILE A 218 3.89 -8.43 -7.51
N SER A 219 3.21 -9.55 -7.62
CA SER A 219 2.97 -10.46 -6.49
C SER A 219 4.00 -11.59 -6.42
N GLY A 220 4.74 -11.83 -7.51
CA GLY A 220 5.80 -12.83 -7.63
C GLY A 220 7.14 -12.42 -7.03
N THR A 221 8.21 -12.90 -7.63
CA THR A 221 9.55 -12.38 -7.40
C THR A 221 9.71 -11.05 -8.14
N PHE A 222 10.54 -10.16 -7.66
CA PHE A 222 10.75 -8.85 -8.29
C PHE A 222 12.25 -8.53 -8.42
N ASN A 223 12.55 -7.65 -9.35
CA ASN A 223 13.90 -7.27 -9.76
C ASN A 223 14.73 -6.69 -8.62
N ALA A 224 16.08 -6.72 -8.74
CA ALA A 224 17.00 -6.26 -7.72
C ALA A 224 16.89 -4.75 -7.41
N GLU A 225 16.33 -3.98 -8.31
CA GLU A 225 16.03 -2.55 -8.12
C GLU A 225 15.00 -2.28 -7.00
N TYR A 226 14.08 -3.20 -6.75
CA TYR A 226 13.06 -3.05 -5.72
C TYR A 226 13.59 -3.55 -4.38
N GLY A 227 13.61 -2.69 -3.36
CA GLY A 227 14.02 -2.98 -1.99
C GLY A 227 12.91 -2.76 -0.97
N SER A 228 13.19 -3.06 0.29
CA SER A 228 12.29 -2.84 1.43
C SER A 228 10.90 -3.44 1.22
N ALA A 229 10.82 -4.66 0.63
CA ALA A 229 9.61 -5.41 0.40
C ALA A 229 9.87 -6.90 0.58
N LEU A 230 8.89 -7.63 1.15
CA LEU A 230 8.93 -9.09 1.32
C LEU A 230 7.92 -9.79 0.42
N SER A 231 6.72 -9.23 0.29
CA SER A 231 5.58 -9.93 -0.31
C SER A 231 5.24 -9.45 -1.71
N GLY A 232 5.37 -8.16 -2.02
CA GLY A 232 5.03 -7.63 -3.34
C GLY A 232 5.47 -6.20 -3.56
N VAL A 233 5.24 -5.73 -4.80
CA VAL A 233 5.51 -4.35 -5.24
C VAL A 233 4.29 -3.82 -5.97
N VAL A 234 3.89 -2.61 -5.66
CA VAL A 234 2.86 -1.84 -6.38
C VAL A 234 3.54 -0.61 -6.96
N ASN A 235 3.72 -0.59 -8.27
CA ASN A 235 4.39 0.49 -8.97
C ASN A 235 3.36 1.29 -9.79
N ILE A 236 3.18 2.56 -9.42
CA ILE A 236 2.19 3.48 -9.95
C ILE A 236 2.90 4.43 -10.90
N VAL A 237 2.61 4.35 -12.19
CA VAL A 237 3.06 5.34 -13.17
C VAL A 237 1.98 6.38 -13.34
N THR A 238 2.32 7.63 -13.05
CA THR A 238 1.39 8.75 -13.14
C THR A 238 1.31 9.34 -14.54
N LYS A 239 0.19 9.99 -14.85
CA LYS A 239 0.03 10.72 -16.10
C LYS A 239 1.03 11.88 -16.19
N GLU A 240 1.47 12.18 -17.40
CA GLU A 240 2.30 13.35 -17.76
C GLU A 240 1.46 14.34 -18.55
N GLY A 241 1.96 15.56 -18.70
CA GLY A 241 1.33 16.57 -19.53
C GLY A 241 1.27 16.15 -21.00
N SER A 242 0.15 16.39 -21.65
CA SER A 242 -0.06 16.10 -23.07
C SER A 242 0.45 17.22 -23.98
N SER A 243 0.58 16.94 -25.29
CA SER A 243 0.94 17.93 -26.29
C SER A 243 -0.22 18.86 -26.66
N LYS A 244 -1.44 18.52 -26.26
CA LYS A 244 -2.66 19.32 -26.44
C LYS A 244 -3.27 19.60 -25.07
N LEU A 245 -4.03 20.69 -24.99
CA LEU A 245 -4.79 20.98 -23.79
C LEU A 245 -5.97 20.00 -23.72
N GLU A 246 -6.02 19.21 -22.68
CA GLU A 246 -7.04 18.20 -22.38
C GLU A 246 -7.48 18.36 -20.93
N GLY A 247 -8.77 18.25 -20.69
CA GLY A 247 -9.32 18.35 -19.34
C GLY A 247 -10.50 17.42 -19.12
N TYR A 248 -10.70 17.02 -17.88
CA TYR A 248 -11.84 16.23 -17.46
C TYR A 248 -12.26 16.65 -16.06
N ALA A 249 -13.57 16.81 -15.86
CA ALA A 249 -14.15 17.03 -14.54
C ALA A 249 -15.34 16.08 -14.35
N ALA A 250 -15.49 15.54 -13.15
CA ALA A 250 -16.61 14.67 -12.83
C ALA A 250 -17.10 14.91 -11.40
N ALA A 251 -18.37 14.64 -11.18
CA ALA A 251 -18.96 14.65 -9.85
C ALA A 251 -19.93 13.48 -9.71
N TYR A 252 -20.06 12.94 -8.50
CA TYR A 252 -21.14 12.04 -8.16
C TYR A 252 -21.73 12.31 -6.79
N VAL A 253 -22.95 11.82 -6.60
CA VAL A 253 -23.61 11.70 -5.30
C VAL A 253 -24.09 10.27 -5.13
N GLY A 254 -24.13 9.82 -3.90
CA GLY A 254 -24.57 8.45 -3.61
C GLY A 254 -25.33 8.34 -2.29
N ASN A 255 -25.82 7.12 -2.06
CA ASN A 255 -26.49 6.78 -0.81
C ASN A 255 -26.35 5.29 -0.51
N TYR A 256 -26.49 4.94 0.76
CA TYR A 256 -26.55 3.57 1.23
C TYR A 256 -28.02 3.14 1.37
N PHE A 257 -28.30 1.91 0.95
CA PHE A 257 -29.64 1.33 1.03
C PHE A 257 -29.55 -0.11 1.52
N THR A 258 -30.21 -0.41 2.62
CA THR A 258 -30.22 -1.76 3.19
C THR A 258 -31.58 -2.11 3.77
N GLN A 259 -31.90 -3.42 3.75
CA GLN A 259 -33.03 -3.98 4.48
C GLN A 259 -32.66 -4.37 5.93
N HIS A 260 -31.37 -4.30 6.29
CA HIS A 260 -30.84 -4.71 7.60
C HIS A 260 -30.75 -3.52 8.57
N SER A 261 -31.89 -2.87 8.82
CA SER A 261 -31.97 -1.68 9.69
C SER A 261 -31.79 -1.98 11.19
N ASP A 262 -31.85 -3.24 11.57
CA ASP A 262 -31.48 -3.76 12.90
C ASP A 262 -29.96 -3.66 13.17
N ILE A 263 -29.16 -3.78 12.13
CA ILE A 263 -27.70 -3.67 12.17
C ILE A 263 -27.25 -2.24 11.84
N PHE A 264 -27.73 -1.73 10.70
CA PHE A 264 -27.33 -0.43 10.14
C PHE A 264 -28.41 0.63 10.38
N TYR A 265 -28.20 1.47 11.36
CA TYR A 265 -29.14 2.54 11.69
C TYR A 265 -29.18 3.63 10.63
N ASN A 266 -30.33 4.30 10.50
CA ASN A 266 -30.52 5.49 9.65
C ASN A 266 -30.32 5.31 8.13
N LEU A 267 -30.24 4.06 7.61
CA LEU A 267 -30.03 3.75 6.18
C LEU A 267 -31.30 3.28 5.44
N ASN A 268 -32.45 3.38 6.06
CA ASN A 268 -33.76 3.01 5.47
C ASN A 268 -34.43 4.17 4.71
N LYS A 269 -33.73 5.28 4.52
CA LYS A 269 -34.19 6.50 3.84
C LYS A 269 -33.06 7.12 3.00
N VAL A 270 -33.42 7.97 2.05
CA VAL A 270 -32.44 8.79 1.32
C VAL A 270 -31.80 9.76 2.30
N ASN A 271 -30.47 9.69 2.42
CA ASN A 271 -29.67 10.56 3.23
C ASN A 271 -28.86 11.48 2.31
N LEU A 272 -28.98 12.79 2.50
CA LEU A 272 -28.22 13.77 1.72
C LEU A 272 -26.74 13.84 2.10
N ASP A 273 -26.34 13.19 3.20
CA ASP A 273 -24.97 13.16 3.71
C ASP A 273 -24.20 11.90 3.29
N GLY A 274 -24.76 11.11 2.36
CA GLY A 274 -24.05 10.02 1.73
C GLY A 274 -22.86 10.47 0.86
N PRO A 275 -22.14 9.55 0.20
CA PRO A 275 -20.91 9.85 -0.53
C PRO A 275 -21.12 10.91 -1.62
N LYS A 276 -20.24 11.89 -1.62
CA LYS A 276 -20.13 12.99 -2.59
C LYS A 276 -18.70 13.09 -3.07
N ASP A 277 -18.53 13.29 -4.36
CA ASP A 277 -17.23 13.38 -4.99
C ASP A 277 -17.21 14.48 -6.03
N LEU A 278 -16.13 15.21 -6.06
CA LEU A 278 -15.81 16.15 -7.12
C LEU A 278 -14.34 15.93 -7.51
N GLN A 279 -14.09 15.63 -8.77
CA GLN A 279 -12.76 15.41 -9.28
C GLN A 279 -12.52 16.14 -10.59
N PHE A 280 -11.26 16.53 -10.81
CA PHE A 280 -10.85 17.12 -12.07
C PHE A 280 -9.42 16.73 -12.42
N ASN A 281 -9.10 16.74 -13.70
CA ASN A 281 -7.73 16.76 -14.17
C ASN A 281 -7.61 17.70 -15.38
N LEU A 282 -6.41 18.25 -15.55
CA LEU A 282 -6.07 19.12 -16.68
C LEU A 282 -4.62 18.86 -17.08
N SER A 283 -4.38 18.68 -18.36
CA SER A 283 -3.04 18.47 -18.92
C SER A 283 -2.84 19.27 -20.21
N GLY A 284 -1.59 19.61 -20.49
CA GLY A 284 -1.28 20.33 -21.73
C GLY A 284 0.11 20.91 -21.77
N PRO A 285 0.45 21.59 -22.88
CA PRO A 285 1.69 22.34 -23.00
C PRO A 285 1.56 23.67 -22.23
N THR A 286 2.65 24.11 -21.60
CA THR A 286 2.72 25.49 -21.12
C THR A 286 3.07 26.41 -22.29
N LYS A 287 2.52 27.61 -22.29
CA LYS A 287 2.93 28.64 -23.31
C LYS A 287 4.15 29.44 -22.85
N VAL A 288 4.77 29.09 -21.73
CA VAL A 288 5.89 29.81 -21.12
C VAL A 288 7.23 29.36 -21.69
N LEU A 289 7.36 28.04 -21.95
CA LEU A 289 8.58 27.42 -22.46
C LEU A 289 8.22 26.25 -23.38
N ASP A 290 8.76 26.25 -24.60
CA ASP A 290 8.53 25.17 -25.56
C ASP A 290 9.05 23.84 -24.99
N GLY A 291 8.27 22.79 -25.13
CA GLY A 291 8.58 21.46 -24.56
C GLY A 291 8.25 21.29 -23.07
N LEU A 292 7.80 22.33 -22.39
CA LEU A 292 7.30 22.20 -21.02
C LEU A 292 5.82 21.85 -21.00
N THR A 293 5.49 20.71 -20.40
CA THR A 293 4.11 20.24 -20.25
C THR A 293 3.73 20.10 -18.77
N PHE A 294 2.44 20.17 -18.50
CA PHE A 294 1.90 20.03 -17.16
C PHE A 294 0.74 19.03 -17.11
N PHE A 295 0.61 18.38 -15.99
CA PHE A 295 -0.58 17.61 -15.57
C PHE A 295 -0.93 18.04 -14.16
N ILE A 296 -2.20 18.32 -13.92
CA ILE A 296 -2.74 18.58 -12.58
C ILE A 296 -4.00 17.75 -12.36
N ASN A 297 -4.20 17.34 -11.13
CA ASN A 297 -5.35 16.55 -10.70
C ASN A 297 -5.77 16.98 -9.30
N GLY A 298 -7.07 16.99 -9.04
CA GLY A 298 -7.60 17.26 -7.71
C GLY A 298 -8.89 16.48 -7.47
N ARG A 299 -9.12 16.12 -6.22
CA ARG A 299 -10.33 15.44 -5.76
C ARG A 299 -10.76 15.97 -4.40
N TYR A 300 -12.07 16.13 -4.23
CA TYR A 300 -12.74 16.31 -2.96
C TYR A 300 -13.76 15.20 -2.79
N PHE A 301 -13.59 14.40 -1.73
CA PHE A 301 -14.48 13.32 -1.37
C PHE A 301 -14.99 13.52 0.05
N LYS A 302 -16.29 13.29 0.26
CA LYS A 302 -16.91 13.32 1.59
C LYS A 302 -17.99 12.25 1.67
N ASP A 303 -18.00 11.51 2.76
CA ASP A 303 -19.00 10.49 3.08
C ASP A 303 -19.21 10.45 4.60
N ASP A 304 -20.44 10.53 5.07
CA ASP A 304 -20.75 10.30 6.47
C ASP A 304 -20.69 8.81 6.85
N GLY A 305 -20.53 7.94 5.85
CA GLY A 305 -20.41 6.50 6.05
C GLY A 305 -21.75 5.83 6.31
N TYR A 306 -21.65 4.59 6.82
CA TYR A 306 -22.82 3.73 7.04
C TYR A 306 -22.95 3.23 8.48
N PHE A 307 -22.08 3.66 9.38
CA PHE A 307 -22.19 3.40 10.80
C PHE A 307 -22.77 4.60 11.51
N TYR A 308 -23.95 4.44 12.08
CA TYR A 308 -24.63 5.48 12.85
C TYR A 308 -24.87 5.03 14.28
N GLY A 309 -24.60 5.95 15.20
CA GLY A 309 -25.05 5.87 16.60
C GLY A 309 -26.29 6.73 16.81
N LYS A 310 -26.86 6.60 17.97
CA LYS A 310 -27.99 7.42 18.42
C LYS A 310 -27.59 8.17 19.69
N ARG A 311 -27.57 9.49 19.66
CA ARG A 311 -27.18 10.35 20.80
C ARG A 311 -28.25 10.27 21.89
N TYR A 312 -28.31 9.15 22.60
CA TYR A 312 -29.08 9.05 23.83
C TYR A 312 -28.35 9.69 24.99
N PHE A 313 -27.01 9.57 25.03
CA PHE A 313 -26.15 10.14 26.05
C PHE A 313 -25.21 11.17 25.45
N ASN A 314 -25.03 12.28 26.17
CA ASN A 314 -23.95 13.21 25.93
C ASN A 314 -22.67 12.73 26.63
N VAL A 315 -21.53 13.30 26.27
CA VAL A 315 -20.19 12.91 26.80
C VAL A 315 -20.15 12.96 28.33
N TRP A 316 -20.83 13.92 28.95
CA TRP A 316 -20.87 14.15 30.43
C TRP A 316 -21.88 13.29 31.18
N ASP A 317 -22.74 12.57 30.50
CA ASP A 317 -23.68 11.66 31.16
C ASP A 317 -22.95 10.51 31.85
N ARG A 318 -23.58 9.90 32.84
CA ARG A 318 -22.95 8.88 33.69
C ARG A 318 -23.77 7.59 33.73
N ALA A 319 -23.12 6.57 34.25
CA ALA A 319 -23.73 5.27 34.47
C ALA A 319 -25.05 5.36 35.29
N PRO A 320 -25.97 4.43 35.10
CA PRO A 320 -27.20 4.32 35.86
C PRO A 320 -26.97 4.32 37.37
N ILE A 321 -27.87 4.95 38.08
CA ILE A 321 -27.89 4.93 39.55
C ILE A 321 -28.74 3.75 40.01
N ILE A 322 -28.18 2.91 40.88
CA ILE A 322 -28.89 1.82 41.53
C ILE A 322 -29.26 2.27 42.94
N PRO A 323 -30.53 2.68 43.18
CA PRO A 323 -30.94 3.23 44.46
C PRO A 323 -30.88 2.24 45.60
N ASP A 324 -31.11 0.97 45.32
CA ASP A 324 -31.08 -0.13 46.29
C ASP A 324 -30.24 -1.31 45.80
N GLN A 325 -29.13 -1.56 46.45
CA GLN A 325 -28.20 -2.65 46.11
C GLN A 325 -28.84 -4.06 46.31
N SER A 326 -29.92 -4.18 47.07
CA SER A 326 -30.64 -5.43 47.21
C SER A 326 -31.63 -5.69 46.07
N HIS A 327 -31.92 -4.67 45.28
CA HIS A 327 -32.81 -4.70 44.13
C HIS A 327 -32.16 -4.06 42.93
N PRO A 328 -31.04 -4.62 42.39
CA PRO A 328 -30.29 -4.02 41.31
C PRO A 328 -31.05 -3.98 39.99
N GLU A 329 -32.16 -4.67 39.85
CA GLU A 329 -33.06 -4.60 38.69
C GLU A 329 -33.78 -3.23 38.57
N PHE A 330 -33.85 -2.46 39.65
CA PHE A 330 -34.41 -1.10 39.67
C PHE A 330 -33.27 -0.08 39.55
N PHE A 331 -33.11 0.49 38.38
CA PHE A 331 -32.07 1.49 38.13
C PHE A 331 -32.65 2.73 37.42
N ILE A 332 -32.01 3.86 37.63
CA ILE A 332 -32.39 5.16 37.03
C ILE A 332 -31.35 5.55 36.00
N ILE A 333 -31.75 5.71 34.75
CA ILE A 333 -30.90 6.20 33.66
C ILE A 333 -31.18 7.71 33.50
N ASN A 334 -30.11 8.51 33.60
CA ASN A 334 -30.14 9.95 33.30
C ASN A 334 -29.48 10.15 31.94
N ASN A 335 -30.28 10.24 30.90
CA ASN A 335 -29.80 10.57 29.54
C ASN A 335 -30.23 11.99 29.19
N THR A 336 -29.27 12.78 28.71
CA THR A 336 -29.48 14.16 28.30
C THR A 336 -29.38 14.40 26.80
N GLY A 337 -29.15 13.33 26.02
CA GLY A 337 -29.05 13.38 24.58
C GLY A 337 -30.37 13.63 23.87
N ASP A 338 -30.29 14.16 22.67
CA ASP A 338 -31.44 14.55 21.81
C ASP A 338 -32.02 13.40 20.98
N SER A 339 -31.46 12.22 21.10
CA SER A 339 -31.80 11.03 20.30
C SER A 339 -31.57 11.17 18.78
N ALA A 340 -30.76 12.14 18.34
CA ALA A 340 -30.39 12.28 16.93
C ALA A 340 -29.46 11.15 16.47
N TYR A 341 -29.58 10.77 15.19
CA TYR A 341 -28.60 9.88 14.58
C TYR A 341 -27.33 10.67 14.25
N VAL A 342 -26.18 10.12 14.64
CA VAL A 342 -24.84 10.71 14.43
C VAL A 342 -23.97 9.72 13.65
N ALA A 343 -23.32 10.21 12.62
CA ALA A 343 -22.34 9.44 11.85
C ALA A 343 -21.12 9.09 12.72
N MET A 344 -20.74 7.82 12.75
CA MET A 344 -19.62 7.33 13.57
C MET A 344 -18.38 6.91 12.75
N ASN A 345 -18.50 6.85 11.42
CA ASN A 345 -17.36 6.64 10.52
C ASN A 345 -17.34 7.63 9.34
N PRO A 346 -17.54 8.93 9.59
CA PRO A 346 -17.42 9.92 8.53
C PRO A 346 -15.99 9.98 8.01
N GLU A 347 -15.88 10.30 6.72
CA GLU A 347 -14.61 10.49 6.01
C GLU A 347 -14.68 11.74 5.13
N GLU A 348 -13.66 12.57 5.19
CA GLU A 348 -13.45 13.68 4.26
C GLU A 348 -12.02 13.61 3.75
N ASN A 349 -11.85 13.58 2.43
CA ASN A 349 -10.55 13.53 1.77
C ASN A 349 -10.43 14.62 0.71
N LYS A 350 -9.33 15.37 0.78
CA LYS A 350 -8.94 16.37 -0.21
C LYS A 350 -7.58 15.96 -0.75
N SER A 351 -7.47 15.79 -2.05
CA SER A 351 -6.21 15.45 -2.69
C SER A 351 -5.90 16.36 -3.86
N PHE A 352 -4.63 16.62 -4.05
CA PHE A 352 -4.11 17.36 -5.20
C PHE A 352 -2.78 16.75 -5.64
N SER A 353 -2.62 16.57 -6.94
CA SER A 353 -1.34 16.21 -7.52
C SER A 353 -1.03 17.04 -8.76
N GLY A 354 0.24 17.33 -8.97
CA GLY A 354 0.72 18.05 -10.12
C GLY A 354 2.05 17.49 -10.62
N LYS A 355 2.25 17.48 -11.94
CA LYS A 355 3.50 17.04 -12.58
C LYS A 355 3.86 18.01 -13.68
N LEU A 356 5.11 18.51 -13.66
CA LEU A 356 5.74 19.31 -14.71
C LEU A 356 6.79 18.44 -15.39
N THR A 357 6.79 18.41 -16.70
CA THR A 357 7.78 17.67 -17.49
C THR A 357 8.37 18.58 -18.56
N TYR A 358 9.70 18.65 -18.60
CA TYR A 358 10.46 19.44 -19.57
C TYR A 358 11.51 18.57 -20.24
N GLY A 359 11.43 18.45 -21.55
CA GLY A 359 12.42 17.74 -22.37
C GLY A 359 13.23 18.73 -23.22
N ILE A 360 14.55 18.64 -23.18
CA ILE A 360 15.45 19.43 -24.02
C ILE A 360 16.63 18.55 -24.42
N GLN A 361 16.81 18.35 -25.73
CA GLN A 361 17.88 17.51 -26.29
C GLN A 361 17.97 16.14 -25.61
N GLN A 362 19.05 15.89 -24.88
CA GLN A 362 19.35 14.66 -24.17
C GLN A 362 18.87 14.65 -22.69
N TRP A 363 18.14 15.67 -22.26
CA TRP A 363 17.71 15.83 -20.88
C TRP A 363 16.18 15.83 -20.75
N LYS A 364 15.68 15.16 -19.73
CA LYS A 364 14.28 15.26 -19.30
C LYS A 364 14.25 15.58 -17.81
N PHE A 365 13.57 16.64 -17.46
CA PHE A 365 13.33 17.06 -16.09
C PHE A 365 11.86 16.80 -15.76
N SER A 366 11.60 16.21 -14.61
CA SER A 366 10.25 15.98 -14.12
C SER A 366 10.16 16.37 -12.66
N TYR A 367 9.19 17.18 -12.31
CA TYR A 367 8.86 17.51 -10.94
C TYR A 367 7.42 17.11 -10.68
N SER A 368 7.19 16.31 -9.62
CA SER A 368 5.86 15.89 -9.20
C SER A 368 5.61 16.31 -7.76
N PHE A 369 4.42 16.76 -7.49
CA PHE A 369 3.93 17.13 -6.18
C PHE A 369 2.63 16.36 -5.91
N PHE A 370 2.51 15.77 -4.71
CA PHE A 370 1.30 15.11 -4.21
C PHE A 370 1.00 15.67 -2.83
N TRP A 371 -0.26 15.94 -2.59
CA TRP A 371 -0.78 16.38 -1.31
C TRP A 371 -2.13 15.74 -1.07
N ASP A 372 -2.37 15.26 0.15
CA ASP A 372 -3.68 14.85 0.63
C ASP A 372 -3.90 15.31 2.07
N ASP A 373 -5.14 15.61 2.37
CA ASP A 373 -5.65 15.96 3.69
C ASP A 373 -6.89 15.11 3.95
N HIS A 374 -6.78 14.24 4.95
CA HIS A 374 -7.76 13.19 5.25
C HIS A 374 -8.21 13.32 6.69
N GLU A 375 -9.51 13.46 6.88
CA GLU A 375 -10.18 13.48 8.18
C GLU A 375 -11.14 12.31 8.27
N ASN A 376 -11.04 11.50 9.34
CA ASN A 376 -11.95 10.38 9.54
C ASN A 376 -12.16 10.06 11.02
N ARG A 377 -13.24 9.32 11.31
CA ARG A 377 -13.47 8.66 12.60
C ARG A 377 -13.50 7.16 12.43
N TYR A 378 -13.03 6.45 13.44
CA TYR A 378 -13.20 5.01 13.51
C TYR A 378 -14.39 4.67 14.37
N TYR A 379 -15.27 3.82 13.85
CA TYR A 379 -16.40 3.33 14.60
C TYR A 379 -15.95 2.54 15.83
N ASN A 380 -16.58 2.83 16.97
CA ASN A 380 -16.41 2.03 18.19
C ASN A 380 -17.79 1.65 18.72
N HIS A 381 -18.07 0.34 18.69
CA HIS A 381 -19.40 -0.18 19.00
C HIS A 381 -19.90 0.20 20.38
N SER A 382 -19.00 0.27 21.36
CA SER A 382 -19.37 0.63 22.74
C SER A 382 -19.98 2.04 22.85
N TYR A 383 -19.65 2.97 21.92
CA TYR A 383 -20.17 4.33 21.88
C TYR A 383 -21.45 4.50 21.07
N ARG A 384 -22.11 3.43 20.65
CA ARG A 384 -23.29 3.49 19.76
C ARG A 384 -24.42 4.38 20.29
N LEU A 385 -24.53 4.53 21.64
CA LEU A 385 -25.50 5.43 22.27
C LEU A 385 -24.91 6.75 22.80
N ALA A 386 -23.57 6.93 22.72
CA ALA A 386 -22.84 8.14 23.09
C ALA A 386 -21.81 8.51 21.98
N PRO A 387 -22.24 8.72 20.73
CA PRO A 387 -21.36 8.80 19.57
C PRO A 387 -20.41 10.02 19.56
N ASP A 388 -20.71 11.07 20.31
CA ASP A 388 -19.89 12.29 20.38
C ASP A 388 -18.59 12.10 21.19
N GLY A 389 -18.43 10.97 21.86
CA GLY A 389 -17.21 10.63 22.59
C GLY A 389 -16.06 10.12 21.72
N LEU A 390 -16.25 9.93 20.42
CA LEU A 390 -15.24 9.40 19.50
C LEU A 390 -14.29 10.50 19.00
N MET A 391 -12.98 10.24 19.04
CA MET A 391 -11.99 11.16 18.49
C MET A 391 -12.00 11.18 16.96
N THR A 392 -11.48 12.28 16.43
CA THR A 392 -11.24 12.46 15.00
C THR A 392 -9.75 12.30 14.71
N HIS A 393 -9.45 11.63 13.61
CA HIS A 393 -8.10 11.42 13.10
C HIS A 393 -7.87 12.33 11.90
N TYR A 394 -6.75 13.02 11.92
CA TYR A 394 -6.33 13.95 10.88
C TYR A 394 -5.01 13.47 10.30
N ARG A 395 -4.94 13.33 8.99
CA ARG A 395 -3.72 12.99 8.29
C ARG A 395 -3.48 13.96 7.15
N THR A 396 -2.34 14.64 7.18
CA THR A 396 -1.94 15.57 6.11
C THR A 396 -0.59 15.14 5.58
N ASN A 397 -0.52 14.78 4.31
CA ASN A 397 0.67 14.26 3.66
C ASN A 397 1.06 15.13 2.48
N TYR A 398 2.37 15.20 2.21
CA TYR A 398 2.86 15.75 0.96
C TYR A 398 4.16 15.07 0.52
N VAL A 399 4.30 14.92 -0.79
CA VAL A 399 5.45 14.32 -1.45
C VAL A 399 5.92 15.23 -2.56
N HIS A 400 7.20 15.58 -2.54
CA HIS A 400 7.89 16.29 -3.62
C HIS A 400 8.88 15.34 -4.29
N ASN A 401 8.73 15.09 -5.57
CA ASN A 401 9.63 14.26 -6.35
C ASN A 401 10.28 15.11 -7.46
N LEU A 402 11.59 15.09 -7.52
CA LEU A 402 12.37 15.65 -8.61
C LEU A 402 13.11 14.51 -9.31
N GLN A 403 12.94 14.42 -10.62
CA GLN A 403 13.66 13.46 -11.45
C GLN A 403 14.38 14.18 -12.59
N ILE A 404 15.66 13.89 -12.74
CA ILE A 404 16.48 14.34 -13.84
C ILE A 404 16.93 13.11 -14.61
N SER A 405 16.59 13.03 -15.88
CA SER A 405 16.98 11.94 -16.78
C SER A 405 17.89 12.49 -17.89
N PHE A 406 18.96 11.76 -18.18
CA PHE A 406 19.97 12.12 -19.18
C PHE A 406 20.22 10.96 -20.14
N PHE A 407 20.24 11.20 -21.43
CA PHE A 407 20.35 10.25 -22.52
C PHE A 407 21.64 10.53 -23.32
N PRO A 408 22.83 10.17 -22.81
CA PRO A 408 24.08 10.48 -23.50
C PRO A 408 24.22 9.83 -24.88
N THR A 409 23.62 8.61 -25.01
CA THR A 409 23.54 7.85 -26.25
C THR A 409 22.19 7.15 -26.35
N GLN A 410 21.87 6.53 -27.49
CA GLN A 410 20.65 5.74 -27.66
C GLN A 410 20.62 4.50 -26.74
N ASN A 411 21.80 4.00 -26.33
CA ASN A 411 21.96 2.78 -25.55
C ASN A 411 22.16 3.04 -24.05
N VAL A 412 22.34 4.29 -23.65
CA VAL A 412 22.67 4.65 -22.26
C VAL A 412 21.71 5.72 -21.75
N PHE A 413 21.20 5.54 -20.56
CA PHE A 413 20.21 6.40 -19.93
C PHE A 413 20.53 6.70 -18.47
N ALA A 414 20.53 8.01 -17.99
CA ALA A 414 20.83 8.54 -16.64
C ALA A 414 19.62 9.04 -15.86
N THR A 415 19.40 8.54 -14.61
CA THR A 415 18.39 9.12 -13.74
C THR A 415 18.94 9.44 -12.36
N LEU A 416 18.74 10.67 -11.94
CA LEU A 416 18.87 11.10 -10.55
C LEU A 416 17.45 11.45 -10.04
N LYS A 417 17.05 10.82 -8.93
CA LYS A 417 15.78 11.12 -8.26
C LYS A 417 16.05 11.65 -6.88
N TYR A 418 15.32 12.69 -6.51
CA TYR A 418 15.20 13.17 -5.13
C TYR A 418 13.75 13.16 -4.73
N SER A 419 13.45 12.64 -3.54
CA SER A 419 12.11 12.70 -2.97
C SER A 419 12.16 13.23 -1.55
N HIS A 420 11.21 14.10 -1.22
CA HIS A 420 10.89 14.51 0.14
C HIS A 420 9.45 14.12 0.43
N ASN A 421 9.28 13.20 1.36
CA ASN A 421 7.98 12.71 1.81
C ASN A 421 7.77 13.15 3.27
N ASN A 422 6.61 13.73 3.57
CA ASN A 422 6.23 14.11 4.92
C ASN A 422 4.81 13.65 5.21
N ASN A 423 4.67 12.83 6.23
CA ASN A 423 3.44 12.27 6.76
C ASN A 423 3.17 12.88 8.13
N ASN A 424 2.05 13.57 8.31
CA ASN A 424 1.61 14.07 9.60
C ASN A 424 0.32 13.36 10.00
N TYR A 425 0.26 12.91 11.22
CA TYR A 425 -0.92 12.24 11.78
C TYR A 425 -1.23 12.80 13.16
N LYS A 426 -2.48 13.19 13.37
CA LYS A 426 -3.00 13.62 14.66
C LYS A 426 -4.30 12.89 14.97
N GLY A 427 -4.51 12.59 16.24
CA GLY A 427 -5.77 12.03 16.73
C GLY A 427 -6.14 12.71 18.05
N TYR A 428 -7.35 13.24 18.14
CA TYR A 428 -7.86 13.86 19.37
C TYR A 428 -9.37 14.08 19.26
N LEU A 429 -10.03 14.15 20.42
CA LEU A 429 -11.43 14.54 20.46
C LEU A 429 -11.58 16.08 20.42
N TYR A 430 -10.84 16.80 21.27
CA TYR A 430 -10.80 18.26 21.30
C TYR A 430 -9.41 18.78 20.97
N PRO A 431 -9.28 19.89 20.20
CA PRO A 431 -7.98 20.46 19.85
C PRO A 431 -7.13 20.86 21.08
N ASP A 432 -7.73 21.49 22.07
CA ASP A 432 -7.07 21.80 23.35
C ASP A 432 -6.90 20.51 24.16
N GLU A 433 -5.69 20.25 24.59
CA GLU A 433 -5.36 19.04 25.35
C GLU A 433 -5.86 19.06 26.79
N TYR A 434 -6.17 20.24 27.31
CA TYR A 434 -6.75 20.47 28.65
C TYR A 434 -8.21 20.94 28.56
N ASP A 435 -8.91 20.64 27.46
CA ASP A 435 -10.30 21.05 27.26
C ASP A 435 -11.17 20.54 28.43
N PRO A 436 -11.92 21.45 29.10
CA PRO A 436 -12.74 21.07 30.26
C PRO A 436 -13.92 20.15 29.90
N ARG A 437 -14.20 19.93 28.63
CA ARG A 437 -15.23 18.96 28.17
C ARG A 437 -14.79 17.52 28.26
N TYR A 438 -13.48 17.26 28.39
CA TYR A 438 -13.05 15.89 28.71
C TYR A 438 -13.65 15.44 30.04
N VAL A 439 -14.03 14.19 30.14
CA VAL A 439 -14.59 13.60 31.37
C VAL A 439 -13.58 12.64 32.02
N ASP A 440 -13.69 12.52 33.33
CA ASP A 440 -12.80 11.65 34.10
C ASP A 440 -12.83 10.21 33.56
N PRO A 441 -11.70 9.65 33.11
CA PRO A 441 -11.62 8.28 32.61
C PRO A 441 -12.02 7.21 33.65
N ASN A 442 -11.93 7.54 34.94
CA ASN A 442 -12.31 6.63 36.03
C ASN A 442 -13.83 6.64 36.30
N ASN A 443 -14.58 7.61 35.74
CA ASN A 443 -16.05 7.55 35.84
C ASN A 443 -16.54 6.32 35.07
N SER A 444 -17.22 5.42 35.80
CA SER A 444 -17.81 4.25 35.16
C SER A 444 -18.85 4.69 34.14
N THR A 445 -18.58 4.38 32.88
CA THR A 445 -19.49 4.61 31.76
C THR A 445 -20.17 3.33 31.28
N THR A 446 -19.84 2.20 31.91
CA THR A 446 -20.50 0.89 31.76
C THR A 446 -20.47 0.19 33.11
N ILE A 447 -21.58 -0.39 33.50
CA ILE A 447 -21.70 -1.11 34.79
C ILE A 447 -22.13 -2.56 34.63
N SER A 448 -22.39 -3.02 33.45
CA SER A 448 -22.69 -4.42 33.13
C SER A 448 -22.17 -4.80 31.75
N ASP A 449 -21.97 -6.10 31.55
CA ASP A 449 -21.66 -6.65 30.25
C ASP A 449 -22.82 -6.45 29.26
N TYR A 450 -22.52 -6.46 27.98
CA TYR A 450 -23.48 -6.32 26.88
C TYR A 450 -24.28 -5.00 26.89
N THR A 451 -23.72 -3.94 27.46
CA THR A 451 -24.31 -2.59 27.44
C THR A 451 -23.43 -1.59 26.70
N PHE A 452 -24.07 -0.67 26.00
CA PHE A 452 -23.38 0.48 25.42
C PHE A 452 -23.00 1.49 26.52
N ARG A 453 -22.06 2.37 26.21
CA ARG A 453 -21.64 3.42 27.11
C ARG A 453 -22.76 4.44 27.36
N TYR A 454 -22.81 4.96 28.59
CA TYR A 454 -23.75 5.99 29.06
C TYR A 454 -23.17 7.40 28.96
N GLY A 455 -22.13 7.59 28.22
CA GLY A 455 -21.35 8.81 28.07
C GLY A 455 -19.87 8.50 27.96
N GLY A 456 -19.03 9.44 28.40
CA GLY A 456 -17.59 9.30 28.34
C GLY A 456 -17.02 9.64 26.98
N ASN A 457 -15.70 9.66 26.90
CA ASN A 457 -14.96 9.99 25.69
C ASN A 457 -13.71 9.13 25.54
N GLU A 458 -13.20 9.07 24.33
CA GLU A 458 -11.86 8.53 24.05
C GLU A 458 -10.81 9.47 24.65
N VAL A 459 -9.73 8.89 25.17
CA VAL A 459 -8.78 9.58 26.04
C VAL A 459 -7.37 9.68 25.44
N ASP A 460 -7.15 9.04 24.29
CA ASP A 460 -5.86 9.06 23.64
C ASP A 460 -5.65 10.32 22.81
N ARG A 461 -4.42 10.77 22.73
CA ARG A 461 -3.98 11.85 21.85
C ARG A 461 -2.74 11.43 21.10
N TYR A 462 -2.74 11.66 19.80
CA TYR A 462 -1.65 11.35 18.90
C TYR A 462 -1.16 12.62 18.21
N ASP A 463 0.14 12.82 18.19
CA ASP A 463 0.83 13.79 17.32
C ASP A 463 2.10 13.15 16.79
N ARG A 464 2.08 12.74 15.54
CA ARG A 464 3.16 12.01 14.90
C ARG A 464 3.47 12.59 13.54
N PHE A 465 4.76 12.66 13.22
CA PHE A 465 5.17 12.85 11.83
C PHE A 465 6.34 11.93 11.44
N THR A 466 6.36 11.58 10.17
CA THR A 466 7.45 10.87 9.52
C THR A 466 7.93 11.67 8.34
N LYS A 467 9.20 12.10 8.34
CA LYS A 467 9.84 12.74 7.20
C LYS A 467 10.88 11.83 6.61
N SER A 468 10.83 11.61 5.30
CA SER A 468 11.79 10.78 4.57
C SER A 468 12.37 11.55 3.39
N ASN A 469 13.69 11.61 3.34
CA ASN A 469 14.42 12.14 2.18
C ASN A 469 15.11 10.99 1.48
N LEU A 470 14.84 10.82 0.20
CA LEU A 470 15.45 9.82 -0.66
C LEU A 470 16.31 10.51 -1.72
N VAL A 471 17.51 10.01 -1.91
CA VAL A 471 18.32 10.25 -3.10
C VAL A 471 18.56 8.92 -3.78
N LEU A 472 18.13 8.79 -5.01
CA LEU A 472 18.31 7.59 -5.82
C LEU A 472 19.05 7.97 -7.11
N PHE A 473 20.16 7.31 -7.32
CA PHE A 473 20.92 7.36 -8.55
C PHE A 473 20.85 6.01 -9.24
N ALA A 474 20.56 6.02 -10.51
CA ALA A 474 20.41 4.78 -11.23
C ALA A 474 20.78 4.93 -12.70
N ILE A 475 21.26 3.85 -13.35
CA ILE A 475 21.86 3.80 -14.69
C ILE A 475 21.52 2.48 -15.43
N GLU A 476 21.03 2.57 -16.68
CA GLU A 476 20.71 1.44 -17.57
C GLU A 476 21.49 1.55 -18.88
N SER A 477 22.08 0.44 -19.34
CA SER A 477 22.81 0.37 -20.59
C SER A 477 22.48 -0.89 -21.38
N GLN A 478 22.10 -0.73 -22.64
CA GLN A 478 22.08 -1.82 -23.59
C GLN A 478 23.55 -2.04 -24.05
N VAL A 479 24.25 -2.94 -23.35
CA VAL A 479 25.70 -3.21 -23.57
C VAL A 479 25.94 -3.95 -24.86
N SER A 480 25.06 -4.90 -25.20
CA SER A 480 25.01 -5.62 -26.47
C SER A 480 23.57 -5.84 -26.89
N LYS A 481 23.34 -6.52 -27.99
CA LYS A 481 22.01 -6.90 -28.45
C LYS A 481 21.26 -7.69 -27.36
N GLU A 482 21.98 -8.58 -26.67
CA GLU A 482 21.43 -9.49 -25.70
C GLU A 482 21.43 -8.92 -24.27
N HIS A 483 22.41 -8.07 -23.89
CA HIS A 483 22.65 -7.66 -22.52
C HIS A 483 22.14 -6.25 -22.22
N LYS A 484 21.18 -6.13 -21.28
CA LYS A 484 20.73 -4.88 -20.70
C LYS A 484 21.06 -4.84 -19.20
N VAL A 485 22.13 -4.11 -18.86
CA VAL A 485 22.65 -4.01 -17.49
C VAL A 485 22.06 -2.83 -16.77
N LYS A 486 21.62 -3.03 -15.53
CA LYS A 486 21.16 -2.00 -14.59
C LYS A 486 22.01 -2.03 -13.32
N PHE A 487 22.41 -0.86 -12.82
CA PHE A 487 22.99 -0.67 -11.46
C PHE A 487 22.28 0.50 -10.78
N GLY A 488 22.13 0.57 -9.52
CA GLY A 488 21.61 1.70 -8.77
C GLY A 488 22.17 1.79 -7.38
N ALA A 489 22.09 2.99 -6.82
CA ALA A 489 22.40 3.28 -5.44
C ALA A 489 21.37 4.23 -4.85
N GLU A 490 20.93 3.98 -3.65
CA GLU A 490 19.98 4.83 -2.95
C GLU A 490 20.39 5.08 -1.50
N GLY A 491 20.05 6.28 -1.00
CA GLY A 491 20.18 6.64 0.40
C GLY A 491 18.85 7.23 0.87
N ARG A 492 18.34 6.72 1.98
CA ARG A 492 17.13 7.20 2.63
C ARG A 492 17.45 7.70 4.02
N PHE A 493 17.01 8.90 4.34
CA PHE A 493 17.25 9.57 5.62
C PHE A 493 15.90 9.94 6.22
N HIS A 494 15.64 9.42 7.41
CA HIS A 494 14.34 9.56 8.05
C HIS A 494 14.41 10.44 9.28
N GLN A 495 13.28 11.05 9.63
CA GLN A 495 13.01 11.61 10.93
C GLN A 495 11.63 11.14 11.35
N LEU A 496 11.57 10.49 12.51
CA LEU A 496 10.33 10.02 13.13
C LEU A 496 10.14 10.77 14.45
N TYR A 497 9.05 11.51 14.52
CA TYR A 497 8.56 12.10 15.75
C TYR A 497 7.26 11.39 16.12
N ASN A 498 7.13 10.98 17.36
CA ASN A 498 5.92 10.41 17.91
C ASN A 498 5.69 10.95 19.32
N HIS A 499 4.52 11.53 19.55
CA HIS A 499 4.04 11.96 20.83
C HIS A 499 2.64 11.39 21.03
N TRP A 500 2.57 10.25 21.68
CA TRP A 500 1.33 9.61 22.09
C TRP A 500 1.17 9.72 23.59
N LYS A 501 -0.02 10.11 24.04
CA LYS A 501 -0.36 10.23 25.45
C LYS A 501 -1.82 9.96 25.70
N THR A 502 -2.11 9.37 26.85
CA THR A 502 -3.47 9.06 27.32
C THR A 502 -3.81 9.97 28.49
N ILE A 503 -4.99 10.58 28.44
CA ILE A 503 -5.53 11.39 29.56
C ILE A 503 -5.71 10.49 30.78
N ARG A 504 -5.19 10.92 31.91
CA ARG A 504 -5.30 10.28 33.21
C ARG A 504 -5.83 11.26 34.23
N ASN A 505 -6.42 10.73 35.29
CA ASN A 505 -6.89 11.55 36.41
C ASN A 505 -5.67 12.09 37.19
N GLN A 506 -5.59 13.41 37.34
CA GLN A 506 -4.79 14.03 38.38
C GLN A 506 -5.77 14.53 39.46
N THR A 507 -5.92 13.78 40.53
CA THR A 507 -6.75 14.19 41.66
C THR A 507 -6.01 15.30 42.41
N GLU A 508 -6.50 16.54 42.30
CA GLU A 508 -6.13 17.56 43.26
C GLU A 508 -6.77 17.29 44.63
N SER A 509 -6.20 17.80 45.67
CA SER A 509 -6.51 17.52 47.08
C SER A 509 -7.97 17.86 47.49
N GLU A 510 -8.84 18.35 46.60
CA GLU A 510 -10.22 18.76 46.88
C GLU A 510 -11.28 17.92 46.13
N GLY A 511 -10.87 16.78 45.48
CA GLY A 511 -11.80 15.87 44.79
C GLY A 511 -12.35 16.38 43.46
N THR A 512 -11.84 17.47 42.94
CA THR A 512 -12.11 17.93 41.57
C THR A 512 -11.22 17.23 40.55
N TRP A 513 -11.80 16.66 39.52
CA TRP A 513 -11.09 16.04 38.43
C TRP A 513 -10.48 17.11 37.50
N THR A 514 -9.21 16.96 37.13
CA THR A 514 -8.54 17.75 36.11
C THR A 514 -7.85 16.88 35.10
N VAL A 515 -7.78 17.33 33.84
CA VAL A 515 -7.05 16.65 32.77
C VAL A 515 -5.56 16.60 33.12
N GLY A 516 -4.99 15.43 33.19
CA GLY A 516 -3.58 15.22 33.42
C GLY A 516 -2.97 14.13 32.56
N TYR A 517 -1.67 14.09 32.51
CA TYR A 517 -0.89 13.09 31.79
C TYR A 517 0.20 12.51 32.70
N THR A 518 0.55 11.25 32.52
CA THR A 518 1.68 10.62 33.19
C THR A 518 3.01 11.21 32.67
N GLU A 519 4.10 10.95 33.35
CA GLU A 519 5.43 11.31 32.89
C GLU A 519 5.76 10.61 31.57
N VAL A 520 6.63 11.26 30.76
CA VAL A 520 7.11 10.70 29.49
C VAL A 520 7.87 9.40 29.75
N GLY A 521 7.65 8.40 28.90
CA GLY A 521 8.26 7.10 28.98
C GLY A 521 7.45 6.05 29.75
N THR A 522 6.31 6.43 30.35
CA THR A 522 5.37 5.44 30.90
C THR A 522 4.59 4.75 29.78
N GLN A 523 3.89 3.65 30.09
CA GLN A 523 2.99 2.97 29.14
C GLN A 523 1.84 3.84 28.60
N PHE A 524 1.63 5.04 29.13
CA PHE A 524 0.56 5.98 28.75
C PHE A 524 1.09 7.29 28.17
N HIS A 525 2.41 7.44 28.02
CA HIS A 525 3.01 8.66 27.50
C HIS A 525 4.34 8.36 26.79
N THR A 526 4.33 8.28 25.50
CA THR A 526 5.50 8.04 24.65
C THR A 526 5.85 9.31 23.89
N LEU A 527 7.12 9.73 23.97
CA LEU A 527 7.67 10.85 23.21
C LEU A 527 9.06 10.50 22.69
N TYR A 528 9.27 10.55 21.37
CA TYR A 528 10.61 10.42 20.80
C TYR A 528 10.76 11.18 19.47
N ASP A 529 11.99 11.56 19.15
CA ASP A 529 12.48 12.01 17.83
C ASP A 529 13.69 11.15 17.47
N ARG A 530 13.59 10.33 16.40
CA ARG A 530 14.64 9.41 15.96
C ARG A 530 14.95 9.61 14.48
N ARG A 531 16.23 9.39 14.12
CA ARG A 531 16.73 9.69 12.76
C ARG A 531 17.52 8.52 12.18
N PRO A 532 16.86 7.39 11.87
CA PRO A 532 17.49 6.27 11.18
C PRO A 532 17.81 6.60 9.72
N PHE A 533 18.69 5.79 9.12
CA PHE A 533 18.99 5.88 7.70
C PHE A 533 19.24 4.52 7.07
N GLU A 534 18.97 4.44 5.78
CA GLU A 534 19.14 3.26 4.94
C GLU A 534 20.05 3.62 3.75
N LEU A 535 20.91 2.66 3.36
CA LEU A 535 21.68 2.74 2.12
C LEU A 535 21.48 1.43 1.36
N ALA A 536 21.38 1.51 0.05
CA ALA A 536 21.32 0.32 -0.78
C ALA A 536 22.03 0.51 -2.11
N ALA A 537 22.47 -0.61 -2.69
CA ALA A 537 23.00 -0.65 -4.06
C ALA A 537 22.60 -1.98 -4.71
N TYR A 538 22.40 -1.96 -6.02
CA TYR A 538 22.06 -3.16 -6.77
C TYR A 538 22.73 -3.18 -8.14
N LEU A 539 22.93 -4.42 -8.64
CA LEU A 539 23.38 -4.69 -10.01
C LEU A 539 22.47 -5.78 -10.59
N GLN A 540 22.04 -5.58 -11.82
CA GLN A 540 21.13 -6.49 -12.53
C GLN A 540 21.47 -6.54 -14.01
N ASP A 541 21.36 -7.72 -14.63
CA ASP A 541 21.48 -7.92 -16.08
C ASP A 541 20.23 -8.66 -16.59
N LYS A 542 19.55 -8.07 -17.57
CA LYS A 542 18.51 -8.73 -18.36
C LYS A 542 19.12 -9.17 -19.68
N MET A 543 19.22 -10.50 -19.85
CA MET A 543 19.81 -11.16 -21.01
C MET A 543 18.68 -11.67 -21.90
N GLU A 544 18.54 -11.13 -23.10
CA GLU A 544 17.49 -11.46 -24.06
C GLU A 544 18.07 -12.29 -25.22
N TYR A 545 18.04 -13.61 -25.10
CA TYR A 545 18.40 -14.55 -26.18
C TYR A 545 17.15 -15.03 -26.92
N ASP A 546 17.31 -15.51 -28.16
CA ASP A 546 16.20 -15.98 -28.98
C ASP A 546 15.37 -17.12 -28.32
N ILE A 547 16.03 -17.99 -27.54
CA ILE A 547 15.42 -19.18 -26.93
C ILE A 547 15.08 -19.00 -25.46
N MET A 548 15.61 -17.96 -24.79
CA MET A 548 15.35 -17.70 -23.36
C MET A 548 15.70 -16.27 -22.98
N ILE A 549 15.03 -15.79 -21.96
CA ILE A 549 15.29 -14.48 -21.35
C ILE A 549 15.65 -14.73 -19.89
N ILE A 550 16.81 -14.20 -19.46
CA ILE A 550 17.31 -14.34 -18.10
C ILE A 550 17.35 -12.96 -17.46
N ASN A 551 16.87 -12.86 -16.23
CA ASN A 551 17.01 -11.68 -15.39
C ASN A 551 17.74 -12.08 -14.11
N ALA A 552 18.97 -11.62 -13.94
CA ALA A 552 19.80 -11.95 -12.79
C ALA A 552 20.29 -10.67 -12.11
N GLY A 553 20.22 -10.62 -10.79
CA GLY A 553 20.63 -9.46 -10.04
C GLY A 553 21.00 -9.75 -8.60
N VAL A 554 21.72 -8.80 -8.02
CA VAL A 554 22.07 -8.79 -6.60
C VAL A 554 21.84 -7.41 -6.03
N ARG A 555 21.31 -7.37 -4.81
CA ARG A 555 21.10 -6.13 -4.05
C ARG A 555 21.80 -6.22 -2.71
N PHE A 556 22.45 -5.15 -2.30
CA PHE A 556 22.99 -4.91 -0.97
C PHE A 556 22.14 -3.86 -0.27
N ASP A 557 21.73 -4.11 0.96
CA ASP A 557 21.00 -3.19 1.82
C ASP A 557 21.72 -3.02 3.14
N TYR A 558 21.80 -1.79 3.67
CA TYR A 558 22.37 -1.41 4.95
C TYR A 558 21.38 -0.53 5.69
N PHE A 559 21.13 -0.83 6.96
CA PHE A 559 20.26 -0.08 7.86
C PHE A 559 20.96 0.28 9.16
N ASN A 560 20.74 1.51 9.64
CA ASN A 560 21.21 1.96 10.94
C ASN A 560 20.08 2.70 11.67
N SER A 561 19.66 2.16 12.81
CA SER A 561 18.63 2.75 13.67
C SER A 561 19.05 4.08 14.34
N ASN A 562 20.36 4.38 14.34
CA ASN A 562 20.95 5.62 14.84
C ASN A 562 20.49 5.99 16.26
N THR A 563 20.48 5.00 17.16
CA THR A 563 20.08 5.16 18.56
C THR A 563 20.99 4.37 19.49
N THR A 564 20.73 4.45 20.78
CA THR A 564 21.42 3.67 21.80
C THR A 564 20.47 2.66 22.43
N VAL A 565 21.05 1.59 22.99
CA VAL A 565 20.33 0.53 23.73
C VAL A 565 21.03 0.33 25.07
N PRO A 566 20.35 -0.15 26.13
CA PRO A 566 20.98 -0.52 27.39
C PRO A 566 22.07 -1.58 27.19
N VAL A 567 23.15 -1.49 27.94
CA VAL A 567 24.22 -2.52 27.95
C VAL A 567 23.67 -3.82 28.55
N ASP A 568 22.91 -3.73 29.63
CA ASP A 568 22.17 -4.86 30.21
C ASP A 568 20.66 -4.63 30.16
N ILE A 569 19.96 -5.45 29.35
CA ILE A 569 18.52 -5.35 29.15
C ILE A 569 17.71 -5.71 30.42
N ARG A 570 18.30 -6.40 31.38
CA ARG A 570 17.64 -6.74 32.67
C ARG A 570 17.76 -5.61 33.69
N ASN A 571 18.54 -4.57 33.40
CA ASN A 571 18.65 -3.36 34.22
C ASN A 571 18.31 -2.09 33.40
N PRO A 572 17.17 -2.05 32.68
CA PRO A 572 16.79 -0.87 31.91
C PRO A 572 16.35 0.30 32.80
N LEU A 573 16.08 0.05 34.09
CA LEU A 573 15.66 1.06 35.08
C LEU A 573 16.82 1.82 35.70
N ASP A 574 18.05 1.57 35.23
CA ASP A 574 19.28 2.22 35.71
C ASP A 574 19.50 2.12 37.24
N ASN A 575 19.13 0.97 37.83
CA ASN A 575 19.36 0.74 39.25
C ASN A 575 20.84 0.49 39.53
N GLU A 576 21.47 1.35 40.35
CA GLU A 576 22.88 1.32 40.67
C GLU A 576 23.36 0.02 41.34
N ASN A 577 22.46 -0.72 41.98
CA ASN A 577 22.78 -1.99 42.64
C ASN A 577 22.97 -3.15 41.67
N PHE A 578 22.67 -2.98 40.41
CA PHE A 578 22.74 -4.03 39.41
C PHE A 578 23.70 -3.71 38.25
N PRO A 579 24.19 -4.73 37.53
CA PRO A 579 25.08 -4.55 36.38
C PRO A 579 24.46 -3.67 35.29
N GLY A 580 25.33 -2.85 34.65
CA GLY A 580 24.92 -2.04 33.49
C GLY A 580 24.17 -0.75 33.83
N ALA A 581 24.06 -0.38 35.11
CA ALA A 581 23.42 0.88 35.53
C ALA A 581 23.94 2.09 34.74
N PHE A 582 23.03 2.89 34.19
CA PHE A 582 23.31 4.09 33.38
C PHE A 582 24.20 3.87 32.14
N GLN A 583 24.47 2.61 31.75
CA GLN A 583 25.32 2.29 30.62
C GLN A 583 24.50 2.00 29.38
N THR A 584 24.79 2.75 28.32
CA THR A 584 24.23 2.51 27.00
C THR A 584 25.31 2.29 25.96
N ARG A 585 24.99 1.55 24.91
CA ARG A 585 25.84 1.39 23.74
C ARG A 585 25.05 1.77 22.46
N LYS A 586 25.78 2.06 21.40
CA LYS A 586 25.12 2.25 20.09
C LYS A 586 24.50 0.94 19.64
N ALA A 587 23.30 1.02 19.09
CA ALA A 587 22.65 -0.11 18.42
C ALA A 587 23.47 -0.57 17.20
N GLU A 588 23.54 -1.88 17.01
CA GLU A 588 24.24 -2.47 15.87
C GLU A 588 23.50 -2.17 14.57
N ALA A 589 24.26 -1.96 13.50
CA ALA A 589 23.71 -1.78 12.17
C ALA A 589 23.52 -3.15 11.49
N GLU A 590 22.50 -3.24 10.67
CA GLU A 590 22.18 -4.44 9.89
C GLU A 590 22.55 -4.27 8.42
N TRP A 591 22.97 -5.34 7.77
CA TRP A 591 23.24 -5.38 6.34
C TRP A 591 22.85 -6.72 5.73
N GLN A 592 22.45 -6.70 4.45
CA GLN A 592 21.93 -7.87 3.76
C GLN A 592 22.40 -7.89 2.30
N ILE A 593 22.52 -9.13 1.75
CA ILE A 593 22.74 -9.36 0.32
C ILE A 593 21.58 -10.21 -0.21
N SER A 594 20.95 -9.76 -1.27
CA SER A 594 19.74 -10.34 -1.86
C SER A 594 19.98 -10.75 -3.31
N PRO A 595 20.34 -12.02 -3.60
CA PRO A 595 20.39 -12.53 -4.96
C PRO A 595 18.96 -12.75 -5.50
N ARG A 596 18.75 -12.46 -6.79
CA ARG A 596 17.49 -12.63 -7.50
C ARG A 596 17.77 -13.16 -8.90
N PHE A 597 16.95 -14.10 -9.32
CA PHE A 597 17.08 -14.77 -10.59
C PHE A 597 15.71 -15.11 -11.17
N GLY A 598 15.52 -14.82 -12.43
CA GLY A 598 14.34 -15.21 -13.19
C GLY A 598 14.73 -15.63 -14.60
N VAL A 599 14.02 -16.60 -15.14
CA VAL A 599 14.20 -17.04 -16.51
C VAL A 599 12.84 -17.28 -17.17
N SER A 600 12.71 -16.87 -18.42
CA SER A 600 11.56 -17.14 -19.26
C SER A 600 12.00 -17.91 -20.50
N PHE A 601 11.27 -18.99 -20.80
CA PHE A 601 11.46 -19.81 -21.99
C PHE A 601 10.23 -19.68 -22.89
N PRO A 602 10.27 -18.89 -23.97
CA PRO A 602 9.26 -18.92 -25.00
C PRO A 602 9.23 -20.30 -25.67
N ILE A 603 8.17 -21.07 -25.41
CA ILE A 603 7.99 -22.43 -26.00
C ILE A 603 7.36 -22.36 -27.38
N SER A 604 6.69 -21.27 -27.69
CA SER A 604 6.10 -20.92 -28.97
C SER A 604 5.82 -19.42 -29.05
N ASP A 605 5.31 -18.94 -30.19
CA ASP A 605 4.82 -17.56 -30.30
C ASP A 605 3.60 -17.26 -29.40
N GLN A 606 2.95 -18.31 -28.93
CA GLN A 606 1.73 -18.28 -28.14
C GLN A 606 1.89 -18.81 -26.72
N GLY A 607 3.10 -19.16 -26.29
CA GLY A 607 3.34 -19.73 -24.98
C GLY A 607 4.73 -19.48 -24.44
N ALA A 608 4.83 -19.27 -23.12
CA ALA A 608 6.08 -19.11 -22.39
C ALA A 608 6.00 -19.79 -21.01
N ILE A 609 7.09 -20.38 -20.58
CA ILE A 609 7.24 -20.88 -19.21
C ILE A 609 8.26 -19.99 -18.51
N HIS A 610 8.00 -19.60 -17.29
CA HIS A 610 8.96 -18.88 -16.48
C HIS A 610 9.25 -19.57 -15.15
N PHE A 611 10.46 -19.39 -14.67
CA PHE A 611 10.88 -19.79 -13.33
C PHE A 611 11.58 -18.61 -12.67
N SER A 612 11.30 -18.38 -11.39
CA SER A 612 11.98 -17.34 -10.64
C SER A 612 12.31 -17.76 -9.20
N TYR A 613 13.38 -17.17 -8.69
CA TYR A 613 13.92 -17.39 -7.36
C TYR A 613 14.49 -16.07 -6.82
N GLY A 614 14.26 -15.77 -5.53
CA GLY A 614 14.84 -14.58 -4.93
C GLY A 614 14.82 -14.54 -3.42
N HIS A 615 15.77 -13.78 -2.88
CA HIS A 615 15.82 -13.38 -1.47
C HIS A 615 15.30 -11.96 -1.34
N PHE A 616 14.39 -11.76 -0.42
CA PHE A 616 13.75 -10.48 -0.15
C PHE A 616 13.90 -10.14 1.33
N PHE A 617 14.23 -8.88 1.61
CA PHE A 617 14.47 -8.39 2.95
C PHE A 617 13.71 -7.08 3.17
N GLN A 618 13.22 -6.91 4.41
CA GLN A 618 12.61 -5.69 4.85
C GLN A 618 12.95 -5.45 6.32
N ILE A 619 13.41 -4.25 6.64
CA ILE A 619 13.52 -3.80 8.03
C ILE A 619 12.11 -3.74 8.61
N PRO A 620 11.89 -4.22 9.84
CA PRO A 620 10.60 -4.08 10.52
C PRO A 620 10.12 -2.64 10.56
N SER A 621 8.80 -2.45 10.60
CA SER A 621 8.20 -1.11 10.75
C SER A 621 8.84 -0.37 11.93
N PHE A 622 9.15 0.92 11.75
CA PHE A 622 9.94 1.64 12.73
C PHE A 622 9.22 1.85 14.07
N GLU A 623 7.89 1.75 14.10
CA GLU A 623 7.16 1.69 15.37
C GLU A 623 7.65 0.56 16.28
N ASN A 624 8.00 -0.61 15.71
CA ASN A 624 8.49 -1.75 16.48
C ASN A 624 9.94 -1.59 16.96
N LEU A 625 10.70 -0.68 16.33
CA LEU A 625 12.06 -0.36 16.76
C LEU A 625 12.07 0.61 17.94
N TYR A 626 11.11 1.56 17.99
CA TYR A 626 11.18 2.73 18.86
C TYR A 626 10.06 2.86 19.88
N VAL A 627 9.07 1.94 19.93
CA VAL A 627 8.06 1.97 20.99
C VAL A 627 8.74 1.86 22.37
N ASN A 628 8.42 2.76 23.29
CA ASN A 628 8.99 2.85 24.62
C ASN A 628 10.55 2.72 24.60
N VAL A 629 11.18 3.46 23.69
CA VAL A 629 12.62 3.35 23.36
C VAL A 629 13.54 3.75 24.53
N ASP A 630 13.01 4.45 25.50
CA ASP A 630 13.74 4.85 26.72
C ASP A 630 13.70 3.75 27.80
N TYR A 631 13.10 2.59 27.51
CA TYR A 631 13.02 1.39 28.34
C TYR A 631 12.44 1.65 29.75
N ASN A 632 11.48 2.56 29.86
CA ASN A 632 10.75 2.75 31.10
C ASN A 632 9.79 1.58 31.33
N ILE A 633 10.14 0.73 32.29
CA ILE A 633 9.37 -0.44 32.65
C ILE A 633 8.42 -0.08 33.79
N ASP A 634 7.16 -0.49 33.67
CA ASP A 634 6.19 -0.32 34.74
C ASP A 634 6.60 -1.14 35.96
N GLN A 635 6.74 -0.46 37.10
CA GLN A 635 7.12 -1.07 38.39
C GLN A 635 5.93 -1.68 39.15
N THR A 636 4.75 -1.76 38.52
CA THR A 636 3.61 -2.47 39.07
C THR A 636 3.75 -3.98 38.83
N SER A 637 3.08 -4.78 39.67
CA SER A 637 3.07 -6.23 39.50
C SER A 637 2.37 -6.63 38.18
N GLY A 638 2.97 -7.57 37.45
CA GLY A 638 2.41 -8.16 36.24
C GLY A 638 3.11 -7.72 34.95
N LEU A 639 2.63 -8.24 33.84
CA LEU A 639 3.15 -7.97 32.49
C LEU A 639 2.32 -6.85 31.84
N ASN A 640 2.70 -5.58 32.01
CA ASN A 640 1.88 -4.44 31.65
C ASN A 640 2.35 -3.68 30.41
N ASN A 641 3.64 -3.77 30.07
CA ASN A 641 4.19 -3.06 28.92
C ASN A 641 5.23 -3.85 28.12
N TYR A 642 5.54 -3.33 26.95
CA TYR A 642 6.59 -3.85 26.08
C TYR A 642 7.42 -2.71 25.50
N VAL A 643 8.63 -3.07 25.05
CA VAL A 643 9.61 -2.15 24.51
C VAL A 643 9.99 -2.54 23.07
N GLY A 644 10.34 -1.55 22.28
CA GLY A 644 10.92 -1.73 20.95
C GLY A 644 12.32 -2.34 21.02
N ASN A 645 12.85 -2.67 19.85
CA ASN A 645 14.20 -3.18 19.74
C ASN A 645 14.89 -2.58 18.51
N PRO A 646 15.75 -1.57 18.68
CA PRO A 646 16.48 -0.94 17.57
C PRO A 646 17.47 -1.87 16.85
N GLU A 647 17.75 -3.05 17.40
CA GLU A 647 18.64 -4.08 16.85
C GLU A 647 17.86 -5.26 16.20
N LEU A 648 16.60 -5.05 15.85
CA LEU A 648 15.84 -6.03 15.08
C LEU A 648 16.49 -6.27 13.72
N LYS A 649 16.70 -7.54 13.41
CA LYS A 649 17.19 -7.97 12.10
C LYS A 649 16.11 -7.80 11.05
N ALA A 650 16.54 -7.63 9.83
CA ALA A 650 15.62 -7.62 8.69
C ALA A 650 14.83 -8.95 8.62
N GLN A 651 13.55 -8.83 8.40
CA GLN A 651 12.69 -9.95 8.04
C GLN A 651 13.11 -10.46 6.66
N LYS A 652 13.01 -11.77 6.42
CA LYS A 652 13.49 -12.41 5.20
C LYS A 652 12.44 -13.33 4.59
N THR A 653 12.23 -13.21 3.28
CA THR A 653 11.46 -14.18 2.51
C THR A 653 12.31 -14.75 1.37
N VAL A 654 12.32 -16.06 1.22
CA VAL A 654 12.87 -16.74 0.05
C VAL A 654 11.70 -17.27 -0.78
N LYS A 655 11.60 -16.82 -2.03
CA LYS A 655 10.50 -17.17 -2.93
C LYS A 655 10.97 -18.03 -4.09
N TYR A 656 10.12 -18.98 -4.47
CA TYR A 656 10.22 -19.82 -5.66
C TYR A 656 8.92 -19.73 -6.43
N GLU A 657 9.01 -19.63 -7.74
CA GLU A 657 7.84 -19.55 -8.61
C GLU A 657 8.11 -20.28 -9.93
N LEU A 658 7.11 -20.99 -10.41
CA LEU A 658 7.06 -21.58 -11.75
C LEU A 658 5.72 -21.22 -12.38
N GLY A 659 5.74 -20.61 -13.56
CA GLY A 659 4.53 -20.18 -14.26
C GLY A 659 4.52 -20.57 -15.73
N LEU A 660 3.32 -20.66 -16.29
CA LEU A 660 3.02 -20.92 -17.69
C LEU A 660 2.06 -19.85 -18.19
N GLN A 661 2.40 -19.20 -19.29
CA GLN A 661 1.48 -18.39 -20.08
C GLN A 661 1.21 -19.08 -21.41
N GLN A 662 -0.07 -19.17 -21.79
CA GLN A 662 -0.48 -19.82 -23.04
C GLN A 662 -1.72 -19.16 -23.64
N VAL A 663 -1.68 -18.85 -24.92
CA VAL A 663 -2.88 -18.53 -25.70
C VAL A 663 -3.65 -19.83 -25.94
N ILE A 664 -4.89 -19.90 -25.49
CA ILE A 664 -5.73 -21.10 -25.64
C ILE A 664 -6.78 -20.96 -26.73
N PHE A 665 -7.26 -19.71 -26.98
CA PHE A 665 -8.14 -19.35 -28.10
C PHE A 665 -7.75 -17.97 -28.61
N PRO A 666 -8.18 -17.56 -29.81
CA PRO A 666 -8.02 -16.19 -30.27
C PRO A 666 -8.52 -15.19 -29.21
N ASN A 667 -7.69 -14.21 -28.82
CA ASN A 667 -7.95 -13.21 -27.79
C ASN A 667 -8.15 -13.75 -26.35
N VAL A 668 -7.83 -15.04 -26.08
CA VAL A 668 -7.92 -15.65 -24.75
C VAL A 668 -6.59 -16.25 -24.35
N SER A 669 -6.05 -15.79 -23.22
CA SER A 669 -4.83 -16.33 -22.61
C SER A 669 -5.12 -16.96 -21.25
N LEU A 670 -4.33 -17.98 -20.94
CA LEU A 670 -4.23 -18.61 -19.64
C LEU A 670 -2.85 -18.28 -19.04
N ASP A 671 -2.84 -17.80 -17.79
CA ASP A 671 -1.66 -17.73 -16.96
C ASP A 671 -1.86 -18.65 -15.74
N ALA A 672 -0.92 -19.55 -15.48
CA ALA A 672 -0.98 -20.46 -14.36
C ALA A 672 0.37 -20.48 -13.64
N SER A 673 0.40 -20.14 -12.34
CA SER A 673 1.62 -20.05 -11.55
C SER A 673 1.49 -20.83 -10.25
N VAL A 674 2.51 -21.61 -9.91
CA VAL A 674 2.68 -22.20 -8.59
C VAL A 674 3.83 -21.53 -7.87
N TYR A 675 3.68 -21.33 -6.57
CA TYR A 675 4.68 -20.63 -5.77
C TYR A 675 4.85 -21.23 -4.37
N TYR A 676 6.05 -21.03 -3.84
CA TYR A 676 6.40 -21.32 -2.45
C TYR A 676 7.23 -20.19 -1.87
N SER A 677 6.90 -19.77 -0.64
CA SER A 677 7.63 -18.76 0.13
C SER A 677 8.00 -19.31 1.51
N ASP A 678 9.29 -19.22 1.85
CA ASP A 678 9.82 -19.48 3.19
C ASP A 678 10.12 -18.15 3.88
N ILE A 679 9.44 -17.89 5.00
CA ILE A 679 9.49 -16.60 5.70
C ILE A 679 10.20 -16.81 7.03
N ARG A 680 11.20 -16.00 7.31
CA ARG A 680 12.05 -16.07 8.50
C ARG A 680 12.21 -14.71 9.15
N ASN A 681 12.62 -14.73 10.43
CA ASN A 681 12.88 -13.52 11.22
C ASN A 681 11.65 -12.62 11.36
N LEU A 682 10.45 -13.18 11.31
CA LEU A 682 9.25 -12.41 11.64
C LEU A 682 9.28 -11.96 13.10
N LEU A 683 8.61 -10.85 13.36
CA LEU A 683 8.55 -10.29 14.71
C LEU A 683 7.67 -11.13 15.64
N GLY A 684 8.13 -11.24 16.86
CA GLY A 684 7.39 -11.74 18.01
C GLY A 684 7.88 -11.04 19.27
N ILE A 685 7.27 -11.36 20.42
CA ILE A 685 7.66 -10.80 21.73
C ILE A 685 8.32 -11.89 22.59
N GLN A 686 9.44 -11.51 23.22
CA GLN A 686 10.04 -12.23 24.32
C GLN A 686 9.66 -11.56 25.64
N ILE A 687 9.20 -12.35 26.60
CA ILE A 687 8.99 -11.86 27.96
C ILE A 687 10.31 -11.91 28.71
N LEU A 688 10.67 -10.81 29.35
CA LEU A 688 11.87 -10.61 30.13
C LEU A 688 11.51 -10.19 31.55
N GLU A 689 12.41 -10.46 32.49
CA GLU A 689 12.30 -10.07 33.89
C GLU A 689 13.52 -9.22 34.27
N THR A 690 13.25 -8.07 34.86
CA THR A 690 14.33 -7.20 35.42
C THR A 690 14.96 -7.86 36.64
N TYR A 691 16.11 -7.37 37.10
CA TYR A 691 16.73 -7.84 38.36
C TYR A 691 15.84 -7.55 39.59
N GLU A 692 14.91 -6.62 39.49
CA GLU A 692 13.96 -6.27 40.55
C GLU A 692 12.66 -7.11 40.47
N GLY A 693 12.52 -8.01 39.48
CA GLY A 693 11.37 -8.90 39.34
C GLY A 693 10.20 -8.34 38.51
N PHE A 694 10.37 -7.22 37.80
CA PHE A 694 9.32 -6.68 36.93
C PHE A 694 9.35 -7.35 35.56
N LEU A 695 8.17 -7.72 35.06
CA LEU A 695 8.00 -8.38 33.77
C LEU A 695 7.72 -7.35 32.67
N PHE A 696 8.35 -7.53 31.49
CA PHE A 696 8.07 -6.74 30.31
C PHE A 696 8.31 -7.53 29.02
N GLY A 697 7.63 -7.13 27.94
CA GLY A 697 7.84 -7.68 26.62
C GLY A 697 8.95 -6.93 25.85
N ARG A 698 9.70 -7.62 25.01
CA ARG A 698 10.63 -6.99 24.04
C ARG A 698 10.45 -7.61 22.65
N TYR A 699 10.40 -6.77 21.61
CA TYR A 699 10.39 -7.27 20.25
C TYR A 699 11.68 -8.00 19.90
N ILE A 700 11.53 -9.18 19.30
CA ILE A 700 12.65 -9.98 18.78
C ILE A 700 12.27 -10.61 17.43
N ASN A 701 13.26 -11.03 16.66
CA ASN A 701 13.08 -11.83 15.45
C ASN A 701 12.95 -13.32 15.86
N ARG A 702 11.75 -13.80 15.98
CA ARG A 702 11.46 -15.10 16.55
C ARG A 702 10.61 -15.96 15.62
N ASP A 703 9.67 -15.33 14.95
CA ASP A 703 8.61 -15.99 14.25
C ASP A 703 9.01 -16.40 12.84
N TYR A 704 8.31 -17.37 12.30
CA TYR A 704 8.51 -17.89 10.95
C TYR A 704 7.18 -18.31 10.34
N GLY A 705 7.18 -18.42 9.01
CA GLY A 705 6.01 -18.87 8.27
C GLY A 705 6.38 -19.47 6.93
N ASN A 706 5.39 -20.07 6.29
CA ASN A 706 5.50 -20.49 4.91
C ASN A 706 4.18 -20.29 4.18
N VAL A 707 4.28 -20.02 2.90
CA VAL A 707 3.11 -19.87 2.04
C VAL A 707 3.33 -20.69 0.78
N LYS A 708 2.31 -21.39 0.35
CA LYS A 708 2.28 -22.12 -0.92
C LYS A 708 0.95 -21.87 -1.62
N GLY A 709 0.98 -21.78 -2.94
CA GLY A 709 -0.25 -21.54 -3.67
C GLY A 709 -0.15 -21.81 -5.16
N LEU A 710 -1.33 -21.76 -5.76
CA LEU A 710 -1.59 -21.84 -7.18
C LEU A 710 -2.42 -20.63 -7.58
N ILE A 711 -2.03 -19.95 -8.63
CA ILE A 711 -2.78 -18.87 -9.26
C ILE A 711 -3.14 -19.31 -10.67
N ILE A 712 -4.38 -19.09 -11.08
CA ILE A 712 -4.87 -19.30 -12.44
C ILE A 712 -5.58 -18.03 -12.88
N THR A 713 -5.09 -17.39 -13.92
CA THR A 713 -5.72 -16.24 -14.57
C THR A 713 -6.16 -16.63 -15.97
N LEU A 714 -7.42 -16.44 -16.28
CA LEU A 714 -7.99 -16.54 -17.63
C LEU A 714 -8.38 -15.14 -18.07
N GLU A 715 -7.76 -14.64 -19.13
CA GLU A 715 -8.04 -13.31 -19.67
C GLU A 715 -8.52 -13.37 -21.11
N LYS A 716 -9.72 -12.85 -21.37
CA LYS A 716 -10.21 -12.51 -22.69
C LYS A 716 -10.08 -11.01 -22.92
N ARG A 717 -9.21 -10.62 -23.84
CA ARG A 717 -9.10 -9.24 -24.27
C ARG A 717 -10.38 -8.74 -24.94
N TYR A 718 -10.57 -7.43 -24.87
CA TYR A 718 -11.72 -6.79 -25.48
C TYR A 718 -11.77 -7.08 -26.99
N SER A 719 -12.80 -7.78 -27.39
CA SER A 719 -13.22 -8.02 -28.78
C SER A 719 -14.70 -8.35 -28.77
N ASP A 720 -15.39 -8.00 -29.84
CA ASP A 720 -16.81 -8.31 -30.00
C ASP A 720 -17.67 -7.81 -28.83
N PHE A 721 -17.44 -6.56 -28.40
CA PHE A 721 -18.14 -5.90 -27.29
C PHE A 721 -17.97 -6.55 -25.90
N PHE A 722 -16.95 -7.42 -25.71
CA PHE A 722 -16.78 -8.13 -24.46
C PHE A 722 -15.31 -8.32 -24.08
N SER A 723 -14.97 -8.04 -22.83
CA SER A 723 -13.73 -8.46 -22.18
C SER A 723 -14.03 -9.10 -20.83
N ALA A 724 -13.18 -10.05 -20.41
CA ALA A 724 -13.29 -10.67 -19.10
C ALA A 724 -11.93 -11.10 -18.57
N LYS A 725 -11.74 -10.99 -17.25
CA LYS A 725 -10.60 -11.53 -16.52
C LYS A 725 -11.13 -12.33 -15.33
N ILE A 726 -10.67 -13.57 -15.22
CA ILE A 726 -11.03 -14.48 -14.12
C ILE A 726 -9.72 -14.83 -13.41
N ASP A 727 -9.59 -14.41 -12.17
CA ASP A 727 -8.46 -14.69 -11.31
C ASP A 727 -8.88 -15.66 -10.19
N TYR A 728 -8.31 -16.85 -10.19
CA TYR A 728 -8.48 -17.81 -9.10
C TYR A 728 -7.15 -18.02 -8.38
N THR A 729 -7.18 -17.86 -7.06
CA THR A 729 -6.04 -18.11 -6.18
C THR A 729 -6.40 -19.18 -5.17
N TYR A 730 -5.60 -20.24 -5.14
CA TYR A 730 -5.57 -21.19 -4.04
C TYR A 730 -4.28 -20.98 -3.26
N GLN A 731 -4.37 -20.69 -1.96
CA GLN A 731 -3.19 -20.49 -1.12
C GLN A 731 -3.37 -21.12 0.27
N VAL A 732 -2.25 -21.45 0.89
CA VAL A 732 -2.18 -21.87 2.29
C VAL A 732 -1.05 -21.10 2.94
N ALA A 733 -1.40 -20.16 3.83
CA ALA A 733 -0.47 -19.32 4.58
C ALA A 733 -0.43 -19.78 6.05
N ARG A 734 0.72 -20.25 6.49
CA ARG A 734 0.89 -20.79 7.85
C ARG A 734 2.10 -20.18 8.54
N GLY A 735 2.01 -20.00 9.84
CA GLY A 735 3.09 -19.50 10.69
C GLY A 735 2.90 -19.97 12.13
N ASN A 736 3.81 -19.58 13.01
CA ASN A 736 3.68 -19.88 14.43
C ASN A 736 2.85 -18.83 15.20
N ALA A 737 2.69 -17.62 14.64
CA ALA A 737 1.80 -16.56 15.16
C ALA A 737 1.39 -15.61 14.03
N SER A 738 0.15 -15.13 14.10
CA SER A 738 -0.37 -14.10 13.19
C SER A 738 0.01 -12.69 13.66
N ASP A 739 -0.08 -12.42 14.96
CA ASP A 739 0.24 -11.14 15.59
C ASP A 739 1.59 -11.22 16.32
N PRO A 740 2.52 -10.28 16.11
CA PRO A 740 3.77 -10.19 16.88
C PRO A 740 3.56 -10.14 18.40
N LEU A 741 2.46 -9.54 18.86
CA LEU A 741 2.11 -9.40 20.29
C LEU A 741 1.35 -10.61 20.86
N GLN A 742 1.06 -11.64 20.08
CA GLN A 742 0.26 -12.78 20.54
C GLN A 742 0.81 -13.41 21.82
N ASN A 743 2.13 -13.60 21.89
CA ASN A 743 2.77 -14.15 23.09
C ASN A 743 2.66 -13.23 24.30
N PHE A 744 2.66 -11.91 24.08
CA PHE A 744 2.46 -10.93 25.16
C PHE A 744 1.05 -11.07 25.76
N TYR A 745 0.00 -11.07 24.92
CA TYR A 745 -1.39 -11.23 25.37
C TYR A 745 -1.65 -12.59 26.02
N ASN A 746 -1.05 -13.67 25.48
CA ASN A 746 -1.16 -15.00 26.05
C ASN A 746 -0.61 -15.06 27.49
N ASN A 747 0.48 -14.33 27.76
CA ASN A 747 1.07 -14.27 29.10
C ASN A 747 0.34 -13.32 30.07
N GLN A 748 -0.50 -12.42 29.57
CA GLN A 748 -1.40 -11.58 30.39
C GLN A 748 -2.67 -12.32 30.81
N SER A 749 -3.01 -13.43 30.17
CA SER A 749 -4.21 -14.22 30.51
C SER A 749 -4.04 -14.89 31.88
N ASP A 750 -5.12 -15.07 32.62
CA ASP A 750 -5.15 -15.81 33.90
C ASP A 750 -6.05 -17.07 33.77
N PRO A 751 -5.50 -18.28 33.80
CA PRO A 751 -4.06 -18.59 33.78
C PRO A 751 -3.40 -18.25 32.44
N PRO A 752 -2.05 -18.02 32.42
CA PRO A 752 -1.33 -17.79 31.20
C PRO A 752 -1.53 -18.90 30.17
N VAL A 753 -1.74 -18.52 28.92
CA VAL A 753 -1.92 -19.47 27.81
C VAL A 753 -0.54 -19.88 27.29
N GLU A 754 -0.26 -21.18 27.29
CA GLU A 754 0.98 -21.68 26.70
C GLU A 754 1.08 -21.33 25.22
N GLU A 755 2.27 -20.97 24.82
CA GLU A 755 2.58 -20.65 23.43
C GLU A 755 2.38 -21.86 22.53
N THR A 756 1.74 -21.63 21.40
CA THR A 756 1.57 -22.66 20.37
C THR A 756 2.90 -22.95 19.67
N LYS A 757 3.49 -24.12 19.91
CA LYS A 757 4.73 -24.59 19.24
C LYS A 757 4.48 -25.20 17.86
N LYS A 758 3.29 -25.04 17.30
CA LYS A 758 2.87 -25.61 16.02
C LYS A 758 2.66 -24.50 14.99
N VAL A 759 2.83 -24.86 13.73
CA VAL A 759 2.47 -24.00 12.60
C VAL A 759 0.97 -24.05 12.39
N VAL A 760 0.31 -22.91 12.54
CA VAL A 760 -1.14 -22.71 12.42
C VAL A 760 -1.49 -21.88 11.18
N PRO A 761 -2.73 -21.92 10.67
CA PRO A 761 -3.18 -20.97 9.66
C PRO A 761 -3.03 -19.54 10.16
N LEU A 762 -2.63 -18.60 9.30
CA LEU A 762 -2.56 -17.19 9.65
C LEU A 762 -3.94 -16.53 9.53
N ASN A 763 -4.23 -15.48 10.30
CA ASN A 763 -5.54 -14.80 10.36
C ASN A 763 -6.08 -14.37 8.97
N TRP A 764 -5.19 -14.15 8.01
CA TRP A 764 -5.52 -13.77 6.63
C TRP A 764 -5.42 -14.93 5.63
N ASP A 765 -5.26 -16.18 6.09
CA ASP A 765 -5.23 -17.36 5.21
C ASP A 765 -6.60 -17.59 4.59
N GLN A 766 -6.85 -16.97 3.43
CA GLN A 766 -8.03 -17.24 2.62
C GLN A 766 -7.66 -18.28 1.56
N THR A 767 -8.05 -19.53 1.80
CA THR A 767 -7.59 -20.67 1.00
C THR A 767 -8.03 -20.58 -0.46
N SER A 768 -9.20 -20.04 -0.75
CA SER A 768 -9.73 -19.90 -2.12
C SER A 768 -10.26 -18.49 -2.33
N THR A 769 -9.78 -17.83 -3.37
CA THR A 769 -10.24 -16.50 -3.81
C THR A 769 -10.53 -16.53 -5.30
N LEU A 770 -11.69 -16.05 -5.69
CA LEU A 770 -12.10 -15.91 -7.09
C LEU A 770 -12.54 -14.48 -7.34
N ASN A 771 -11.89 -13.80 -8.28
CA ASN A 771 -12.31 -12.51 -8.81
C ASN A 771 -12.66 -12.64 -10.28
N VAL A 772 -13.82 -12.12 -10.68
CA VAL A 772 -14.25 -12.05 -12.07
C VAL A 772 -14.51 -10.59 -12.40
N ILE A 773 -13.76 -10.07 -13.35
CA ILE A 773 -13.91 -8.71 -13.88
C ILE A 773 -14.41 -8.86 -15.30
N ALA A 774 -15.54 -8.27 -15.62
CA ALA A 774 -16.11 -8.32 -16.98
C ALA A 774 -16.57 -6.94 -17.43
N THR A 775 -16.36 -6.64 -18.70
CA THR A 775 -16.87 -5.41 -19.32
C THR A 775 -17.59 -5.76 -20.62
N VAL A 776 -18.82 -5.26 -20.74
CA VAL A 776 -19.67 -5.44 -21.93
C VAL A 776 -20.03 -4.07 -22.47
N GLY A 777 -20.02 -3.90 -23.79
CA GLY A 777 -20.44 -2.68 -24.49
C GLY A 777 -19.37 -2.07 -25.37
N ASP A 778 -19.64 -0.95 -26.00
CA ASP A 778 -18.67 -0.15 -26.76
C ASP A 778 -18.15 0.99 -25.88
N PRO A 779 -16.85 1.04 -25.55
CA PRO A 779 -16.26 2.11 -24.71
C PRO A 779 -16.50 3.53 -25.27
N ARG A 780 -16.80 3.69 -26.54
CA ARG A 780 -17.13 4.99 -27.15
C ARG A 780 -18.58 5.40 -26.95
N ASP A 781 -19.48 4.45 -26.66
CA ASP A 781 -20.92 4.70 -26.53
C ASP A 781 -21.44 4.34 -25.13
N TRP A 782 -21.41 3.06 -24.78
CA TRP A 782 -21.86 2.59 -23.46
C TRP A 782 -21.06 1.38 -22.99
N THR A 783 -20.87 1.26 -21.69
CA THR A 783 -20.23 0.10 -21.07
C THR A 783 -20.95 -0.31 -19.79
N VAL A 784 -20.93 -1.60 -19.51
CA VAL A 784 -21.30 -2.18 -18.21
C VAL A 784 -20.10 -2.97 -17.69
N GLY A 785 -19.48 -2.47 -16.65
CA GLY A 785 -18.42 -3.15 -15.90
C GLY A 785 -19.01 -3.89 -14.70
N ILE A 786 -18.54 -5.12 -14.47
CA ILE A 786 -19.01 -6.00 -13.41
C ILE A 786 -17.78 -6.54 -12.67
N ILE A 787 -17.82 -6.55 -11.35
CA ILE A 787 -16.88 -7.25 -10.49
C ILE A 787 -17.64 -8.22 -9.62
N PHE A 788 -17.33 -9.50 -9.75
CA PHE A 788 -17.76 -10.55 -8.84
C PHE A 788 -16.58 -11.04 -8.04
N SER A 789 -16.72 -11.12 -6.72
CA SER A 789 -15.69 -11.62 -5.81
C SER A 789 -16.26 -12.70 -4.90
N TYR A 790 -15.52 -13.80 -4.77
CA TYR A 790 -15.77 -14.87 -3.82
C TYR A 790 -14.49 -15.14 -3.01
N GLY A 791 -14.63 -15.27 -1.68
CA GLY A 791 -13.57 -15.68 -0.78
C GLY A 791 -14.03 -16.81 0.15
N SER A 792 -13.23 -17.85 0.30
CA SER A 792 -13.43 -18.78 1.40
C SER A 792 -13.26 -18.03 2.73
N GLY A 793 -13.89 -18.53 3.79
CA GLY A 793 -13.72 -17.93 5.12
C GLY A 793 -12.24 -17.88 5.53
N THR A 794 -11.88 -16.85 6.27
CA THR A 794 -10.58 -16.73 6.94
C THR A 794 -10.62 -17.46 8.29
N PRO A 795 -9.47 -17.86 8.86
CA PRO A 795 -9.43 -18.54 10.15
C PRO A 795 -9.88 -17.65 11.33
N TYR A 796 -10.34 -18.28 12.39
CA TYR A 796 -10.56 -17.67 13.70
C TYR A 796 -10.26 -18.70 14.80
N THR A 797 -10.02 -18.24 16.03
CA THR A 797 -9.77 -19.10 17.17
C THR A 797 -11.10 -19.39 17.89
N GLU A 798 -11.50 -20.67 17.94
CA GLU A 798 -12.71 -21.10 18.66
C GLU A 798 -12.52 -20.99 20.18
N ASP A 799 -13.58 -20.65 20.89
CA ASP A 799 -13.58 -20.63 22.36
C ASP A 799 -13.44 -22.06 22.92
N ALA A 800 -12.45 -22.24 23.78
CA ALA A 800 -12.12 -23.54 24.35
C ALA A 800 -13.28 -24.20 25.12
N ARG A 801 -14.25 -23.42 25.64
CA ARG A 801 -15.43 -23.93 26.35
C ARG A 801 -16.40 -24.71 25.46
N TYR A 802 -16.41 -24.33 24.16
CA TYR A 802 -17.35 -24.90 23.19
C TYR A 802 -16.68 -25.82 22.16
N THR A 803 -15.34 -25.92 22.18
CA THR A 803 -14.55 -26.72 21.24
C THR A 803 -14.34 -28.15 21.76
N LYS A 804 -14.61 -29.15 20.93
CA LYS A 804 -14.30 -30.57 21.22
C LYS A 804 -12.88 -30.89 20.78
N GLY A 805 -11.88 -30.63 21.60
CA GLY A 805 -10.50 -31.01 21.26
C GLY A 805 -9.44 -30.09 21.83
N LEU A 806 -8.21 -30.22 21.28
CA LEU A 806 -7.08 -29.33 21.62
C LEU A 806 -7.27 -27.96 21.02
N ARG A 807 -7.16 -26.93 21.83
CA ARG A 807 -7.19 -25.53 21.41
C ARG A 807 -5.91 -25.21 20.63
N PHE A 808 -6.08 -24.74 19.40
CA PHE A 808 -5.03 -24.14 18.62
C PHE A 808 -5.51 -22.75 18.16
N GLU A 809 -4.58 -21.83 17.98
CA GLU A 809 -4.87 -20.57 17.31
C GLU A 809 -5.41 -20.89 15.90
N ASN A 810 -6.46 -20.18 15.49
CA ASN A 810 -7.02 -20.27 14.13
C ASN A 810 -7.52 -21.68 13.74
N ASN A 811 -8.15 -22.38 14.67
CA ASN A 811 -8.68 -23.73 14.46
C ASN A 811 -10.06 -23.78 13.80
N GLY A 812 -10.81 -22.67 13.79
CA GLY A 812 -12.10 -22.51 13.11
C GLY A 812 -11.98 -21.76 11.79
N THR A 813 -13.02 -21.80 10.97
CA THR A 813 -13.12 -21.08 9.69
C THR A 813 -14.42 -20.28 9.65
N LYS A 814 -14.30 -18.97 9.35
CA LYS A 814 -15.44 -18.05 9.17
C LYS A 814 -16.28 -18.45 7.94
N PRO A 815 -17.53 -17.96 7.82
CA PRO A 815 -18.30 -18.09 6.59
C PRO A 815 -17.58 -17.54 5.36
N SER A 816 -17.87 -18.08 4.18
CA SER A 816 -17.40 -17.55 2.90
C SER A 816 -18.03 -16.20 2.59
N THR A 817 -17.34 -15.38 1.81
CA THR A 817 -17.80 -14.05 1.38
C THR A 817 -18.11 -14.03 -0.12
N ILE A 818 -19.14 -13.29 -0.49
CA ILE A 818 -19.54 -13.07 -1.90
C ILE A 818 -19.88 -11.60 -2.07
N ASN A 819 -19.41 -11.00 -3.15
CA ASN A 819 -19.79 -9.65 -3.52
C ASN A 819 -19.99 -9.51 -5.04
N LEU A 820 -20.91 -8.63 -5.44
CA LEU A 820 -21.13 -8.23 -6.84
C LEU A 820 -21.29 -6.73 -6.92
N ASP A 821 -20.41 -6.09 -7.72
CA ASP A 821 -20.42 -4.66 -7.99
C ASP A 821 -20.66 -4.41 -9.48
N LEU A 822 -21.32 -3.31 -9.80
CA LEU A 822 -21.70 -2.94 -11.17
C LEU A 822 -21.45 -1.45 -11.42
N LYS A 823 -20.93 -1.13 -12.61
CA LYS A 823 -20.85 0.24 -13.14
C LYS A 823 -21.39 0.26 -14.56
N ALA A 824 -22.44 1.02 -14.79
CA ALA A 824 -22.98 1.29 -16.13
C ALA A 824 -22.62 2.72 -16.53
N THR A 825 -22.01 2.89 -17.69
CA THR A 825 -21.59 4.21 -18.22
C THR A 825 -22.21 4.43 -19.59
N LYS A 826 -22.69 5.63 -19.85
CA LYS A 826 -23.14 6.09 -21.17
C LYS A 826 -22.35 7.34 -21.55
N ASN A 827 -21.69 7.28 -22.71
CA ASN A 827 -20.92 8.39 -23.27
C ASN A 827 -21.73 9.07 -24.38
N PHE A 828 -21.58 10.36 -24.53
CA PHE A 828 -22.16 11.14 -25.63
C PHE A 828 -21.33 12.41 -25.87
N ASN A 829 -21.22 12.79 -27.17
CA ASN A 829 -20.51 14.00 -27.55
C ASN A 829 -21.56 15.08 -27.89
N PHE A 830 -21.37 16.27 -27.31
CA PHE A 830 -22.23 17.39 -27.51
C PHE A 830 -21.41 18.69 -27.55
N PHE A 831 -21.58 19.50 -28.60
CA PHE A 831 -20.78 20.72 -28.82
C PHE A 831 -19.25 20.52 -28.84
N GLY A 832 -18.78 19.34 -29.22
CA GLY A 832 -17.35 19.03 -29.22
C GLY A 832 -16.77 18.72 -27.85
N LEU A 833 -17.62 18.58 -26.83
CA LEU A 833 -17.25 18.10 -25.51
C LEU A 833 -17.71 16.66 -25.33
N ASP A 834 -16.91 15.87 -24.65
CA ASP A 834 -17.21 14.49 -24.31
C ASP A 834 -17.88 14.44 -22.93
N PHE A 835 -19.14 14.03 -22.90
CA PHE A 835 -19.91 13.85 -21.68
C PHE A 835 -20.03 12.37 -21.36
N ASN A 836 -20.03 12.05 -20.08
CA ASN A 836 -20.45 10.73 -19.61
C ASN A 836 -21.38 10.84 -18.41
N THR A 837 -22.30 9.90 -18.32
CA THR A 837 -23.09 9.67 -17.11
C THR A 837 -22.92 8.23 -16.68
N TYR A 838 -22.87 7.99 -15.38
CA TYR A 838 -22.67 6.66 -14.88
C TYR A 838 -23.46 6.37 -13.62
N LEU A 839 -23.84 5.10 -13.49
CA LEU A 839 -24.45 4.51 -12.31
C LEU A 839 -23.47 3.47 -11.75
N MET A 840 -23.11 3.58 -10.46
CA MET A 840 -22.35 2.56 -9.75
C MET A 840 -23.19 1.96 -8.64
N ILE A 841 -23.17 0.65 -8.52
CA ILE A 841 -23.86 -0.08 -7.45
C ILE A 841 -22.83 -1.04 -6.83
N TYR A 842 -22.50 -0.82 -5.58
CA TYR A 842 -21.69 -1.72 -4.79
C TYR A 842 -22.59 -2.63 -3.96
N ASN A 843 -22.20 -3.89 -3.81
CA ASN A 843 -22.98 -4.92 -3.10
C ASN A 843 -24.43 -4.95 -3.57
N ILE A 844 -24.62 -5.20 -4.87
CA ILE A 844 -25.94 -5.09 -5.54
C ILE A 844 -27.05 -5.91 -4.86
N PHE A 845 -26.70 -7.04 -4.24
CA PHE A 845 -27.63 -7.94 -3.57
C PHE A 845 -27.83 -7.64 -2.07
N ASP A 846 -27.16 -6.61 -1.52
CA ASP A 846 -27.18 -6.25 -0.09
C ASP A 846 -26.81 -7.45 0.80
N ILE A 847 -25.77 -8.22 0.40
CA ILE A 847 -25.28 -9.40 1.12
C ILE A 847 -24.56 -8.96 2.39
N LYS A 848 -24.88 -9.58 3.51
CA LYS A 848 -24.17 -9.43 4.77
C LYS A 848 -23.05 -10.48 4.87
N ASN A 849 -21.87 -10.19 4.34
CA ASN A 849 -20.71 -11.02 4.60
C ASN A 849 -20.23 -10.83 6.03
N GLU A 850 -19.91 -11.93 6.72
CA GLU A 850 -19.48 -11.93 8.12
C GLU A 850 -17.96 -11.87 8.19
N TYR A 851 -17.40 -10.70 8.56
CA TYR A 851 -15.96 -10.49 8.74
C TYR A 851 -15.51 -10.68 10.18
N GLY A 852 -16.32 -10.21 11.15
CA GLY A 852 -16.19 -10.50 12.57
C GLY A 852 -17.13 -11.65 12.97
N VAL A 853 -16.63 -12.57 13.80
CA VAL A 853 -17.45 -13.69 14.30
C VAL A 853 -17.18 -13.92 15.79
N SER A 854 -18.20 -14.39 16.54
CA SER A 854 -17.99 -14.85 17.90
C SER A 854 -17.11 -16.10 17.92
N ALA A 855 -16.19 -16.16 18.87
CA ALA A 855 -15.33 -17.32 19.10
C ALA A 855 -16.14 -18.58 19.52
N SER A 856 -17.33 -18.42 20.09
CA SER A 856 -18.16 -19.52 20.54
C SER A 856 -18.97 -20.20 19.43
N THR A 857 -19.31 -19.48 18.36
CA THR A 857 -20.21 -19.97 17.30
C THR A 857 -19.62 -19.92 15.90
N GLY A 858 -18.58 -19.11 15.66
CA GLY A 858 -18.08 -18.81 14.32
C GLY A 858 -19.03 -17.97 13.47
N ARG A 859 -20.00 -17.28 14.07
CA ARG A 859 -21.02 -16.47 13.40
C ARG A 859 -21.11 -15.06 14.00
N ALA A 860 -21.37 -14.07 13.16
CA ALA A 860 -21.63 -12.71 13.60
C ALA A 860 -23.00 -12.60 14.31
N GLY A 861 -23.06 -11.81 15.37
CA GLY A 861 -24.30 -11.53 16.11
C GLY A 861 -24.87 -12.72 16.91
N GLN A 862 -24.13 -13.82 17.02
CA GLN A 862 -24.51 -15.02 17.78
C GLN A 862 -23.37 -15.39 18.73
N ASP A 863 -23.65 -15.45 20.01
CA ASP A 863 -22.64 -15.73 21.04
C ASP A 863 -23.23 -16.57 22.15
N LEU A 864 -22.74 -17.82 22.31
CA LEU A 864 -23.19 -18.73 23.37
C LEU A 864 -22.83 -18.22 24.76
N THR A 865 -21.71 -17.53 24.91
CA THR A 865 -21.33 -16.88 26.17
C THR A 865 -22.36 -15.85 26.59
N ALA A 866 -22.83 -15.08 25.62
CA ALA A 866 -23.89 -14.09 25.87
C ALA A 866 -25.25 -14.77 26.19
N GLU A 867 -25.56 -15.91 25.59
CA GLU A 867 -26.76 -16.66 25.90
C GLU A 867 -26.74 -17.19 27.36
N GLU A 868 -25.60 -17.64 27.85
CA GLU A 868 -25.41 -18.12 29.24
C GLU A 868 -25.37 -16.98 30.26
N TYR A 869 -25.18 -15.72 29.84
CA TYR A 869 -25.14 -14.58 30.75
C TYR A 869 -26.50 -14.30 31.37
N THR A 870 -26.58 -14.42 32.70
CA THR A 870 -27.81 -14.22 33.51
C THR A 870 -27.83 -12.90 34.29
N GLY A 871 -26.77 -12.05 34.14
CA GLY A 871 -26.68 -10.77 34.82
C GLY A 871 -27.71 -9.74 34.32
N VAL A 872 -27.99 -8.74 35.14
CA VAL A 872 -28.86 -7.64 34.78
C VAL A 872 -28.15 -6.74 33.76
N ILE A 873 -28.85 -6.38 32.69
CA ILE A 873 -28.37 -5.41 31.71
C ILE A 873 -28.88 -4.02 32.09
N TYR A 874 -27.98 -3.22 32.62
CA TYR A 874 -28.30 -1.85 33.05
C TYR A 874 -28.19 -0.92 31.86
N GLY A 875 -29.20 -0.74 31.02
CA GLY A 875 -29.07 0.12 29.85
C GLY A 875 -30.33 0.25 29.02
N LEU A 876 -30.23 1.05 27.95
CA LEU A 876 -31.31 1.27 27.00
C LEU A 876 -31.31 0.25 25.85
N ASN A 877 -30.33 -0.65 25.82
CA ASN A 877 -30.20 -1.67 24.79
C ASN A 877 -30.53 -3.07 25.31
N THR A 878 -30.93 -3.92 24.41
CA THR A 878 -31.01 -5.36 24.65
C THR A 878 -29.65 -6.03 24.39
N LYS A 879 -29.47 -7.25 24.92
CA LYS A 879 -28.30 -8.09 24.64
C LYS A 879 -28.12 -8.30 23.12
N GLN A 880 -29.23 -8.57 22.42
CA GLN A 880 -29.20 -8.80 20.97
C GLN A 880 -28.75 -7.55 20.19
N GLU A 881 -29.18 -6.36 20.58
CA GLU A 881 -28.72 -5.11 19.95
C GLU A 881 -27.21 -4.89 20.13
N TYR A 882 -26.67 -5.30 21.29
CA TYR A 882 -25.22 -5.22 21.54
C TYR A 882 -24.45 -6.25 20.70
N LEU A 883 -24.97 -7.46 20.50
CA LEU A 883 -24.32 -8.49 19.69
C LEU A 883 -24.32 -8.16 18.18
N LEU A 884 -25.30 -7.38 17.73
CA LEU A 884 -25.40 -6.96 16.33
C LEU A 884 -24.43 -5.78 16.03
N ASN A 885 -23.12 -6.08 16.09
CA ASN A 885 -22.07 -5.11 15.76
C ASN A 885 -21.98 -4.93 14.23
N PRO A 886 -22.25 -3.72 13.68
CA PRO A 886 -22.20 -3.51 12.24
C PRO A 886 -20.79 -3.66 11.64
N GLN A 887 -19.71 -3.56 12.42
CA GLN A 887 -18.34 -3.84 11.96
C GLN A 887 -18.10 -5.30 11.61
N ASP A 888 -18.91 -6.21 12.16
CA ASP A 888 -18.77 -7.64 11.88
C ASP A 888 -19.30 -8.00 10.48
N TYR A 889 -19.93 -7.07 9.78
CA TYR A 889 -20.54 -7.30 8.49
C TYR A 889 -19.95 -6.41 7.41
N SER A 890 -20.08 -6.86 6.15
CA SER A 890 -19.72 -6.04 4.97
C SER A 890 -20.57 -4.77 4.88
N ALA A 891 -20.04 -3.76 4.17
CA ALA A 891 -20.80 -2.56 3.86
C ALA A 891 -22.13 -2.90 3.14
N PRO A 892 -23.22 -2.22 3.49
CA PRO A 892 -24.51 -2.39 2.82
C PRO A 892 -24.45 -1.91 1.37
N ARG A 893 -25.49 -2.25 0.59
CA ARG A 893 -25.57 -1.80 -0.81
C ARG A 893 -25.45 -0.27 -0.89
N GLN A 894 -24.56 0.20 -1.78
CA GLN A 894 -24.38 1.62 -2.07
C GLN A 894 -24.69 1.90 -3.53
N ILE A 895 -25.46 2.96 -3.80
CA ILE A 895 -25.82 3.40 -5.16
C ILE A 895 -25.27 4.80 -5.35
N ARG A 896 -24.54 5.03 -6.46
CA ARG A 896 -23.97 6.32 -6.84
C ARG A 896 -24.38 6.68 -8.26
N ILE A 897 -24.69 7.94 -8.48
CA ILE A 897 -24.97 8.51 -9.81
C ILE A 897 -23.99 9.62 -10.05
N GLY A 898 -23.30 9.57 -11.17
CA GLY A 898 -22.27 10.54 -11.52
C GLY A 898 -22.40 11.05 -12.94
N PHE A 899 -21.76 12.19 -13.14
CA PHE A 899 -21.69 12.90 -14.42
C PHE A 899 -20.27 13.43 -14.61
N GLY A 900 -19.74 13.32 -15.83
CA GLY A 900 -18.45 13.83 -16.20
C GLY A 900 -18.46 14.57 -17.53
N VAL A 901 -17.50 15.47 -17.69
CA VAL A 901 -17.27 16.24 -18.92
C VAL A 901 -15.77 16.33 -19.23
N GLY A 902 -15.41 16.06 -20.48
CA GLY A 902 -14.05 16.16 -20.99
C GLY A 902 -13.97 16.99 -22.28
N PHE A 903 -12.75 17.47 -22.62
CA PHE A 903 -12.44 18.19 -23.85
C PHE A 903 -11.01 17.95 -24.31
#